data_b544fb521740baf5b4963e70b3dc882c
#
_entry.id   b544fb521740baf5b4963e70b3dc882c
#
_cell.length_a   1.000
_cell.length_b   1.000
_cell.length_c   1.000
_cell.angle_alpha   90.00
_cell.angle_beta   90.00
_cell.angle_gamma   90.00
#
_symmetry.space_group_name_H-M   'P 1'
#
loop_
_entity.id
_entity.type
_entity.pdbx_description
1 polymer ?
#
loop_
_entity_poly.entity_id
_entity_poly.type
_entity_poly.pdbx_seq_one_letter_code
_entity_poly.pdbx_strand_id
1 'polypeptide(L)'
;MAPAGCRAPAPGAFLITAYCSPLGLQVEWQIESTVTLSQERCMQTVSFTVKPNIPEALKPLEEIAYNLWLSWNFNAVQLFMRLDYEAWLRSRQNPARTLGLISQAKLEEMARDASFLAAMEAVYARFQKYLAAERWYKHDGKDVIVYFSMEYGLDVSLPIYSGGLGVLSGDYLKTASDLGLPLVGLGLLYRQGYFQQYLNPDGFQQEFYPENDWYTMPVRLRRDEKGEPIKIEVEVGAARVYARIWEARVGTIPLYLLDSNIEDNPPEHREITATLYGGDRDMRIRQEILLGVGGIRALKALGLNPAVTHMNEGHSAFLGLERVRSLIKEQSLSFREAFQAVWPTNIFTTHTPVPAGNERFAVDLMARYFKGFAEELGLTWKEFLALGREKPEDEQESFCMTVLALKLSAYANGVSRLHGQTSRRTWRSLWPELPVEELPIVSITNGVHPRTWITHDMVDLLDRYLGPQFQDEPTNLKVWDNMDRISDEELFRTHERRRERLVAFVRTRMRLQLQRRGMTEAEIQGAEDVLSPYTLTISFSRRFATYKRANLLLKDPERLIGLLTDSERPIQLIFAGKAHPHDLEGKELIRQLVHFARDPRVRSQMVFLEDYDLTMARYLTSGSDVWLNTPRRPLEASGTSGMKAAMNGVLNLSVLDGWWDEAYRPECGWAVGSGEEYADTELQDEIESKALYDLLEQEIVPLFYSRGRDGLPRGWIERMKAAMSCVGREMNSHRMLLEYSEKFYLPALRKARELGADGYRSARELAEYFERLKKSWNRVKVESLSIPRGGIFRVGDRIEAEARVNLGGLSPADVLVELYFGPLSSHGEIEEARRLAMTASAEGRDVVEYRGEIECTLSGRQGYTVRVLPKHPALAHPYIPGFLRWA
;
A
#
# COMPACT_ATOMS: atom_id res chain seq x y z
N MET A 1 24.91 13.19 49.83
CA MET A 1 26.22 13.55 49.22
C MET A 1 25.95 13.83 47.75
N ALA A 2 25.99 15.11 47.38
CA ALA A 2 25.75 15.57 46.02
C ALA A 2 27.01 15.39 45.16
N PRO A 3 26.91 15.07 43.87
CA PRO A 3 28.06 15.13 42.98
C PRO A 3 28.21 16.53 42.38
N ALA A 4 29.48 16.87 42.20
CA ALA A 4 30.04 18.17 41.87
C ALA A 4 29.67 18.69 40.45
N GLY A 5 29.66 20.01 40.39
CA GLY A 5 29.35 20.89 39.30
C GLY A 5 30.18 20.74 38.03
N CYS A 6 29.49 20.94 36.92
CA CYS A 6 30.07 21.33 35.63
C CYS A 6 30.30 22.86 35.65
N ARG A 7 31.57 23.28 35.57
CA ARG A 7 31.96 24.67 35.31
C ARG A 7 31.72 24.99 33.84
N ALA A 8 31.01 26.06 33.57
CA ALA A 8 30.93 26.67 32.23
C ALA A 8 32.29 27.29 31.83
N PRO A 9 32.67 27.24 30.55
CA PRO A 9 33.85 27.95 30.06
C PRO A 9 33.58 29.45 29.99
N ALA A 10 34.64 30.21 30.20
CA ALA A 10 34.66 31.68 30.18
C ALA A 10 34.28 32.25 28.78
N PRO A 11 33.70 33.46 28.72
CA PRO A 11 33.31 34.07 27.45
C PRO A 11 34.51 34.50 26.63
N GLY A 12 34.66 33.87 25.45
CA GLY A 12 35.60 34.30 24.43
C GLY A 12 34.94 35.32 23.51
N ALA A 13 35.61 36.47 23.34
CA ALA A 13 35.23 37.51 22.41
C ALA A 13 35.38 36.97 20.94
N PHE A 14 34.32 36.98 20.15
CA PHE A 14 34.36 36.76 18.74
C PHE A 14 34.40 38.09 17.98
N LEU A 15 35.51 38.33 17.22
CA LEU A 15 35.59 39.43 16.26
C LEU A 15 34.87 39.01 14.98
N ILE A 16 33.79 39.68 14.63
CA ILE A 16 33.16 39.57 13.32
C ILE A 16 33.54 40.80 12.52
N THR A 17 34.35 40.62 11.46
CA THR A 17 34.65 41.66 10.50
C THR A 17 33.67 41.62 9.36
N ALA A 18 32.76 42.56 9.27
CA ALA A 18 31.89 42.74 8.11
C ALA A 18 32.45 43.84 7.18
N TYR A 19 32.76 43.46 5.96
CA TYR A 19 33.08 44.46 4.92
C TYR A 19 31.82 44.97 4.24
N CYS A 20 31.51 46.22 4.39
CA CYS A 20 30.48 46.89 3.61
C CYS A 20 30.92 48.29 3.28
N SER A 21 31.03 48.58 1.96
CA SER A 21 30.95 49.88 1.33
C SER A 21 32.20 50.42 0.64
N PRO A 22 32.03 51.13 -0.50
CA PRO A 22 33.11 51.60 -1.39
C PRO A 22 33.86 52.88 -0.90
N LEU A 23 33.85 53.21 0.37
CA LEU A 23 34.48 54.45 0.90
C LEU A 23 35.51 54.22 2.00
N GLY A 24 36.06 53.04 2.17
CA GLY A 24 37.33 52.83 2.87
C GLY A 24 37.48 53.37 4.31
N LEU A 25 36.42 53.46 5.13
CA LEU A 25 36.49 53.84 6.54
C LEU A 25 36.30 52.58 7.42
N GLN A 26 37.35 52.22 8.16
CA GLN A 26 37.28 51.26 9.26
C GLN A 26 36.61 51.91 10.47
N VAL A 27 35.49 51.37 10.90
CA VAL A 27 34.88 51.73 12.21
C VAL A 27 34.89 50.45 13.06
N GLU A 28 35.74 50.45 14.08
CA GLU A 28 35.74 49.46 15.13
C GLU A 28 34.62 49.78 16.16
N TRP A 29 33.67 48.85 16.26
CA TRP A 29 32.69 48.87 17.35
C TRP A 29 33.08 47.82 18.38
N GLN A 30 33.49 48.27 19.58
CA GLN A 30 33.51 47.42 20.76
C GLN A 30 32.09 47.31 21.32
N ILE A 31 31.47 46.15 21.19
CA ILE A 31 30.23 45.83 21.90
C ILE A 31 30.59 45.02 23.13
N GLU A 32 30.64 45.70 24.28
CA GLU A 32 30.54 45.01 25.57
C GLU A 32 29.11 44.50 25.76
N SER A 33 28.87 43.22 25.41
CA SER A 33 27.61 42.57 25.72
C SER A 33 27.64 42.01 27.12
N THR A 34 27.16 42.79 28.08
CA THR A 34 26.58 42.23 29.29
C THR A 34 25.32 41.49 28.90
N VAL A 35 25.43 40.18 28.78
CA VAL A 35 24.25 39.31 28.60
C VAL A 35 23.54 39.28 29.94
N THR A 36 22.65 40.19 30.16
CA THR A 36 21.54 40.02 31.07
C THR A 36 20.61 39.06 30.43
N LEU A 37 20.50 37.86 30.98
CA LEU A 37 19.40 36.94 30.67
C LEU A 37 18.08 37.66 30.94
N SER A 38 17.58 38.40 29.94
CA SER A 38 16.17 38.77 29.91
C SER A 38 15.39 37.49 29.81
N GLN A 39 14.54 37.19 30.81
CA GLN A 39 13.44 36.23 30.65
C GLN A 39 12.81 36.54 29.30
N GLU A 40 12.96 35.61 28.31
CA GLU A 40 12.16 35.62 27.10
C GLU A 40 10.71 35.70 27.57
N ARG A 41 10.07 36.82 27.36
CA ARG A 41 8.63 36.91 27.47
C ARG A 41 8.07 35.99 26.41
N CYS A 42 7.73 34.75 26.79
CA CYS A 42 6.92 33.89 25.93
C CYS A 42 5.66 34.68 25.60
N MET A 43 5.53 35.04 24.31
CA MET A 43 4.33 35.71 23.84
C MET A 43 3.18 34.72 24.01
N GLN A 44 2.23 35.01 24.88
CA GLN A 44 1.05 34.16 25.07
C GLN A 44 0.17 34.34 23.87
N THR A 45 0.15 33.31 23.00
CA THR A 45 -0.68 33.28 21.78
C THR A 45 -1.98 32.58 22.11
N VAL A 46 -3.11 33.24 21.86
CA VAL A 46 -4.43 32.61 21.89
C VAL A 46 -4.83 32.30 20.44
N SER A 47 -5.06 31.03 20.14
CA SER A 47 -5.52 30.60 18.82
C SER A 47 -7.06 30.64 18.73
N PHE A 48 -7.57 31.07 17.57
CA PHE A 48 -8.98 30.98 17.22
C PHE A 48 -9.11 30.62 15.75
N THR A 49 -10.20 29.95 15.38
CA THR A 49 -10.43 29.52 13.99
C THR A 49 -11.42 30.45 13.31
N VAL A 50 -11.05 30.98 12.16
CA VAL A 50 -11.93 31.75 11.28
C VAL A 50 -12.37 30.88 10.12
N LYS A 51 -13.68 30.77 9.88
CA LYS A 51 -14.26 30.08 8.72
C LYS A 51 -14.74 31.09 7.68
N PRO A 52 -14.69 30.77 6.38
CA PRO A 52 -15.28 31.62 5.35
C PRO A 52 -16.80 31.73 5.56
N ASN A 53 -17.37 32.91 5.28
CA ASN A 53 -18.82 33.09 5.28
C ASN A 53 -19.37 32.71 3.89
N ILE A 54 -19.72 31.44 3.72
CA ILE A 54 -20.18 30.92 2.44
C ILE A 54 -21.67 31.28 2.26
N PRO A 55 -22.01 32.02 1.17
CA PRO A 55 -23.42 32.32 0.84
C PRO A 55 -24.27 31.05 0.78
N GLU A 56 -25.53 31.13 1.18
CA GLU A 56 -26.47 29.99 1.22
C GLU A 56 -26.51 29.20 -0.09
N ALA A 57 -26.55 29.94 -1.24
CA ALA A 57 -26.55 29.34 -2.57
C ALA A 57 -25.28 28.50 -2.89
N LEU A 58 -24.19 28.74 -2.19
CA LEU A 58 -22.89 28.03 -2.39
C LEU A 58 -22.58 26.98 -1.32
N LYS A 59 -23.44 26.75 -0.32
CA LYS A 59 -23.23 25.75 0.74
C LYS A 59 -22.90 24.33 0.23
N PRO A 60 -23.46 23.84 -0.90
CA PRO A 60 -23.07 22.56 -1.46
C PRO A 60 -21.56 22.41 -1.71
N LEU A 61 -20.86 23.51 -1.98
CA LEU A 61 -19.40 23.48 -2.17
C LEU A 61 -18.65 23.08 -0.89
N GLU A 62 -19.17 23.45 0.30
CA GLU A 62 -18.54 23.05 1.57
C GLU A 62 -18.63 21.54 1.78
N GLU A 63 -19.78 20.93 1.49
CA GLU A 63 -19.94 19.48 1.61
C GLU A 63 -19.01 18.72 0.65
N ILE A 64 -18.93 19.20 -0.60
CA ILE A 64 -18.04 18.62 -1.62
C ILE A 64 -16.58 18.81 -1.21
N ALA A 65 -16.18 19.98 -0.68
CA ALA A 65 -14.79 20.28 -0.28
C ALA A 65 -14.26 19.37 0.83
N TYR A 66 -15.13 18.94 1.74
CA TYR A 66 -14.77 18.05 2.86
C TYR A 66 -15.05 16.57 2.58
N ASN A 67 -15.34 16.20 1.32
CA ASN A 67 -15.44 14.80 0.91
C ASN A 67 -14.47 14.52 -0.24
N LEU A 68 -13.53 13.63 0.00
CA LEU A 68 -12.51 13.25 -0.99
C LEU A 68 -13.07 12.52 -2.23
N TRP A 69 -14.41 12.31 -2.30
CA TRP A 69 -15.12 11.95 -3.54
C TRP A 69 -14.75 12.89 -4.70
N LEU A 70 -14.52 14.16 -4.40
CA LEU A 70 -14.04 15.15 -5.35
C LEU A 70 -12.78 14.67 -6.11
N SER A 71 -11.86 13.97 -5.43
CA SER A 71 -10.54 13.61 -6.01
C SER A 71 -10.62 12.66 -7.22
N TRP A 72 -11.74 11.97 -7.41
CA TRP A 72 -12.00 11.11 -8.57
C TRP A 72 -13.21 11.54 -9.41
N ASN A 73 -13.66 12.80 -9.23
CA ASN A 73 -14.73 13.41 -10.00
C ASN A 73 -14.26 14.73 -10.62
N PHE A 74 -13.82 14.68 -11.86
CA PHE A 74 -13.23 15.82 -12.55
C PHE A 74 -14.15 17.05 -12.58
N ASN A 75 -15.47 16.87 -12.78
CA ASN A 75 -16.43 17.97 -12.80
C ASN A 75 -16.51 18.69 -11.43
N ALA A 76 -16.30 17.95 -10.32
CA ALA A 76 -16.24 18.57 -9.00
C ALA A 76 -14.95 19.39 -8.82
N VAL A 77 -13.80 18.88 -9.30
CA VAL A 77 -12.55 19.65 -9.34
C VAL A 77 -12.70 20.92 -10.16
N GLN A 78 -13.37 20.83 -11.33
CA GLN A 78 -13.61 22.00 -12.20
C GLN A 78 -14.45 23.11 -11.53
N LEU A 79 -15.36 22.77 -10.59
CA LEU A 79 -16.11 23.80 -9.86
C LEU A 79 -15.16 24.70 -9.07
N PHE A 80 -14.17 24.14 -8.37
CA PHE A 80 -13.19 24.93 -7.60
C PHE A 80 -12.25 25.72 -8.49
N MET A 81 -11.87 25.19 -9.65
CA MET A 81 -11.09 25.93 -10.66
C MET A 81 -11.87 27.12 -11.24
N ARG A 82 -13.19 26.95 -11.51
CA ARG A 82 -14.07 28.02 -12.00
C ARG A 82 -14.41 29.05 -10.93
N LEU A 83 -14.50 28.64 -9.68
CA LEU A 83 -14.81 29.51 -8.56
C LEU A 83 -13.74 30.59 -8.41
N ASP A 84 -12.45 30.20 -8.37
CA ASP A 84 -11.30 31.08 -8.41
C ASP A 84 -10.01 30.28 -8.75
N TYR A 85 -9.53 30.46 -9.98
CA TYR A 85 -8.38 29.69 -10.47
C TYR A 85 -7.07 30.03 -9.74
N GLU A 86 -6.86 31.30 -9.37
CA GLU A 86 -5.67 31.70 -8.64
C GLU A 86 -5.68 31.16 -7.21
N ALA A 87 -6.81 31.24 -6.52
CA ALA A 87 -7.00 30.65 -5.20
C ALA A 87 -6.79 29.13 -5.23
N TRP A 88 -7.29 28.46 -6.28
CA TRP A 88 -7.08 27.01 -6.49
C TRP A 88 -5.60 26.64 -6.62
N LEU A 89 -4.84 27.39 -7.43
CA LEU A 89 -3.40 27.17 -7.56
C LEU A 89 -2.64 27.48 -6.26
N ARG A 90 -2.94 28.61 -5.61
CA ARG A 90 -2.31 29.01 -4.34
C ARG A 90 -2.61 28.05 -3.21
N SER A 91 -3.78 27.43 -3.19
CA SER A 91 -4.14 26.40 -2.23
C SER A 91 -3.44 25.04 -2.47
N ARG A 92 -2.69 24.90 -3.56
CA ARG A 92 -2.14 23.62 -4.05
C ARG A 92 -3.23 22.59 -4.31
N GLN A 93 -4.31 23.02 -4.96
CA GLN A 93 -5.48 22.17 -5.33
C GLN A 93 -6.24 21.60 -4.11
N ASN A 94 -6.17 22.25 -2.98
CA ASN A 94 -6.90 21.88 -1.77
C ASN A 94 -8.27 22.61 -1.75
N PRO A 95 -9.39 21.90 -1.88
CA PRO A 95 -10.72 22.52 -1.99
C PRO A 95 -11.14 23.26 -0.72
N ALA A 96 -10.85 22.71 0.47
CA ALA A 96 -11.15 23.35 1.75
C ALA A 96 -10.37 24.66 1.92
N ARG A 97 -9.06 24.64 1.61
CA ARG A 97 -8.20 25.83 1.66
C ARG A 97 -8.59 26.85 0.59
N THR A 98 -9.01 26.40 -0.59
CA THR A 98 -9.51 27.29 -1.66
C THR A 98 -10.66 28.15 -1.17
N LEU A 99 -11.67 27.56 -0.52
CA LEU A 99 -12.80 28.31 0.05
C LEU A 99 -12.36 29.36 1.07
N GLY A 100 -11.29 29.08 1.83
CA GLY A 100 -10.72 30.03 2.80
C GLY A 100 -9.89 31.16 2.19
N LEU A 101 -9.37 30.98 0.95
CA LEU A 101 -8.53 31.96 0.26
C LEU A 101 -9.34 32.92 -0.64
N ILE A 102 -10.57 32.57 -0.99
CA ILE A 102 -11.41 33.38 -1.88
C ILE A 102 -11.97 34.58 -1.12
N SER A 103 -11.96 35.75 -1.77
CA SER A 103 -12.55 36.95 -1.17
C SER A 103 -14.07 36.82 -1.04
N GLN A 104 -14.65 37.43 0.01
CA GLN A 104 -16.08 37.45 0.23
C GLN A 104 -16.85 38.03 -0.97
N ALA A 105 -16.33 39.10 -1.57
CA ALA A 105 -16.92 39.74 -2.76
C ALA A 105 -17.01 38.73 -3.95
N LYS A 106 -15.96 37.89 -4.15
CA LYS A 106 -15.98 36.88 -5.20
C LYS A 106 -16.97 35.75 -4.89
N LEU A 107 -17.11 35.33 -3.64
CA LEU A 107 -18.13 34.37 -3.25
C LEU A 107 -19.57 34.91 -3.50
N GLU A 108 -19.81 36.19 -3.21
CA GLU A 108 -21.09 36.85 -3.47
C GLU A 108 -21.38 37.03 -4.97
N GLU A 109 -20.36 37.31 -5.79
CA GLU A 109 -20.45 37.34 -7.24
C GLU A 109 -20.87 35.97 -7.79
N MET A 110 -20.17 34.91 -7.38
CA MET A 110 -20.43 33.54 -7.86
C MET A 110 -21.77 33.00 -7.37
N ALA A 111 -22.27 33.46 -6.21
CA ALA A 111 -23.63 33.14 -5.71
C ALA A 111 -24.76 33.74 -6.57
N ARG A 112 -24.44 34.66 -7.50
CA ARG A 112 -25.41 35.25 -8.44
C ARG A 112 -25.15 34.77 -9.90
N ASP A 113 -24.10 34.06 -10.15
CA ASP A 113 -23.81 33.49 -11.48
C ASP A 113 -24.67 32.26 -11.73
N ALA A 114 -25.72 32.43 -12.53
CA ALA A 114 -26.66 31.36 -12.86
C ALA A 114 -26.00 30.16 -13.55
N SER A 115 -24.96 30.40 -14.39
CA SER A 115 -24.22 29.33 -15.08
C SER A 115 -23.37 28.52 -14.11
N PHE A 116 -22.75 29.19 -13.14
CA PHE A 116 -22.00 28.50 -12.08
C PHE A 116 -22.91 27.71 -11.17
N LEU A 117 -24.03 28.30 -10.72
CA LEU A 117 -24.99 27.63 -9.85
C LEU A 117 -25.59 26.38 -10.51
N ALA A 118 -25.99 26.46 -11.79
CA ALA A 118 -26.48 25.30 -12.52
C ALA A 118 -25.46 24.17 -12.62
N ALA A 119 -24.18 24.50 -12.89
CA ALA A 119 -23.09 23.52 -12.92
C ALA A 119 -22.86 22.90 -11.53
N MET A 120 -22.89 23.71 -10.48
CA MET A 120 -22.73 23.26 -9.09
C MET A 120 -23.87 22.32 -8.68
N GLU A 121 -25.13 22.69 -8.98
CA GLU A 121 -26.30 21.86 -8.69
C GLU A 121 -26.23 20.50 -9.38
N ALA A 122 -25.80 20.46 -10.66
CA ALA A 122 -25.61 19.20 -11.38
C ALA A 122 -24.56 18.30 -10.75
N VAL A 123 -23.44 18.87 -10.29
CA VAL A 123 -22.38 18.12 -9.59
C VAL A 123 -22.87 17.66 -8.22
N TYR A 124 -23.55 18.53 -7.47
CA TYR A 124 -24.08 18.21 -6.15
C TYR A 124 -25.16 17.11 -6.21
N ALA A 125 -26.09 17.19 -7.19
CA ALA A 125 -27.06 16.13 -7.41
C ALA A 125 -26.40 14.77 -7.68
N ARG A 126 -25.32 14.75 -8.46
CA ARG A 126 -24.51 13.54 -8.70
C ARG A 126 -23.83 13.04 -7.43
N PHE A 127 -23.30 13.94 -6.61
CA PHE A 127 -22.69 13.61 -5.31
C PHE A 127 -23.73 12.99 -4.37
N GLN A 128 -24.91 13.62 -4.22
CA GLN A 128 -25.98 13.08 -3.38
C GLN A 128 -26.48 11.72 -3.88
N LYS A 129 -26.65 11.59 -5.22
CA LYS A 129 -26.99 10.30 -5.83
C LYS A 129 -25.95 9.24 -5.52
N TYR A 130 -24.63 9.59 -5.57
CA TYR A 130 -23.55 8.69 -5.21
C TYR A 130 -23.63 8.25 -3.75
N LEU A 131 -23.89 9.16 -2.82
CA LEU A 131 -24.00 8.83 -1.39
C LEU A 131 -25.21 7.93 -1.06
N ALA A 132 -26.32 8.10 -1.77
CA ALA A 132 -27.56 7.37 -1.55
C ALA A 132 -27.72 6.09 -2.39
N ALA A 133 -26.78 5.79 -3.29
CA ALA A 133 -26.91 4.66 -4.20
C ALA A 133 -26.90 3.31 -3.46
N GLU A 134 -27.75 2.38 -3.91
CA GLU A 134 -27.62 0.98 -3.54
C GLU A 134 -26.32 0.40 -4.13
N ARG A 135 -25.64 -0.45 -3.35
CA ARG A 135 -24.33 -0.97 -3.68
C ARG A 135 -24.28 -2.50 -3.60
N TRP A 136 -23.15 -3.06 -4.00
CA TRP A 136 -22.93 -4.51 -4.00
C TRP A 136 -23.13 -5.13 -2.61
N TYR A 137 -22.53 -4.54 -1.56
CA TYR A 137 -22.69 -5.04 -0.20
C TYR A 137 -23.96 -4.47 0.44
N LYS A 138 -24.86 -5.37 0.86
CA LYS A 138 -26.08 -5.02 1.62
C LYS A 138 -25.85 -5.38 3.08
N HIS A 139 -25.56 -4.36 3.89
CA HIS A 139 -25.29 -4.57 5.30
C HIS A 139 -26.51 -4.25 6.18
N ASP A 140 -26.56 -4.93 7.35
CA ASP A 140 -27.61 -4.70 8.36
C ASP A 140 -27.26 -3.59 9.37
N GLY A 141 -26.17 -2.85 9.13
CA GLY A 141 -25.67 -1.77 9.97
C GLY A 141 -24.89 -2.21 11.21
N LYS A 142 -24.70 -3.51 11.44
CA LYS A 142 -24.06 -4.05 12.65
C LYS A 142 -22.60 -4.42 12.44
N ASP A 143 -22.22 -4.77 11.22
CA ASP A 143 -20.85 -5.17 10.90
C ASP A 143 -19.94 -3.94 10.73
N VAL A 144 -18.75 -3.99 11.30
CA VAL A 144 -17.70 -2.99 11.09
C VAL A 144 -16.40 -3.71 10.74
N ILE A 145 -15.88 -3.42 9.55
CA ILE A 145 -14.57 -3.84 9.09
C ILE A 145 -13.64 -2.65 9.22
N VAL A 146 -12.49 -2.81 9.88
CA VAL A 146 -11.53 -1.71 10.03
C VAL A 146 -10.24 -2.02 9.31
N TYR A 147 -9.87 -1.14 8.38
CA TYR A 147 -8.64 -1.21 7.61
C TYR A 147 -7.59 -0.27 8.21
N PHE A 148 -6.53 -0.85 8.76
CA PHE A 148 -5.42 -0.13 9.38
C PHE A 148 -4.27 0.03 8.40
N SER A 149 -3.81 1.25 8.21
CA SER A 149 -2.62 1.55 7.41
C SER A 149 -1.83 2.71 7.98
N MET A 150 -0.51 2.63 7.87
CA MET A 150 0.41 3.71 8.25
C MET A 150 0.26 4.94 7.33
N GLU A 151 -0.21 4.76 6.09
CA GLU A 151 -0.29 5.80 5.07
C GLU A 151 -1.51 5.65 4.15
N TYR A 152 -2.05 6.80 3.68
CA TYR A 152 -3.17 6.87 2.74
C TYR A 152 -2.92 7.92 1.67
N GLY A 153 -2.70 7.49 0.43
CA GLY A 153 -2.53 8.34 -0.76
C GLY A 153 -3.86 8.57 -1.48
N LEU A 154 -4.68 9.45 -0.94
CA LEU A 154 -6.03 9.74 -1.44
C LEU A 154 -6.08 10.90 -2.42
N ASP A 155 -5.44 12.00 -2.05
CA ASP A 155 -5.38 13.25 -2.80
C ASP A 155 -4.19 14.11 -2.36
N VAL A 156 -3.74 15.01 -3.20
CA VAL A 156 -2.65 15.95 -2.88
C VAL A 156 -3.00 16.91 -1.74
N SER A 157 -4.28 17.14 -1.50
CA SER A 157 -4.77 17.99 -0.41
C SER A 157 -4.63 17.34 0.98
N LEU A 158 -4.32 16.03 1.05
CA LEU A 158 -4.08 15.30 2.29
C LEU A 158 -2.79 14.48 2.17
N PRO A 159 -1.60 15.10 2.39
CA PRO A 159 -0.30 14.49 2.12
C PRO A 159 0.17 13.57 3.27
N ILE A 160 -0.56 12.48 3.53
CA ILE A 160 -0.27 11.46 4.54
C ILE A 160 0.16 10.12 3.91
N TYR A 161 0.94 10.18 2.85
CA TYR A 161 1.46 9.01 2.13
C TYR A 161 2.90 9.26 1.66
N SER A 162 3.66 8.18 1.46
CA SER A 162 5.02 8.22 0.93
C SER A 162 5.14 7.59 -0.44
N GLY A 163 4.43 6.51 -0.69
CA GLY A 163 4.61 5.71 -1.90
C GLY A 163 3.42 4.83 -2.27
N GLY A 164 3.75 3.69 -2.92
CA GLY A 164 2.76 2.77 -3.49
C GLY A 164 1.80 2.16 -2.47
N LEU A 165 2.27 1.89 -1.24
CA LEU A 165 1.46 1.35 -0.16
C LEU A 165 0.29 2.30 0.19
N GLY A 166 0.60 3.59 0.37
CA GLY A 166 -0.41 4.60 0.67
C GLY A 166 -1.37 4.83 -0.48
N VAL A 167 -0.87 4.84 -1.72
CA VAL A 167 -1.74 4.98 -2.91
C VAL A 167 -2.70 3.79 -3.04
N LEU A 168 -2.23 2.57 -2.75
CA LEU A 168 -3.09 1.40 -2.69
C LEU A 168 -4.16 1.53 -1.60
N SER A 169 -3.78 1.97 -0.38
CA SER A 169 -4.73 2.23 0.70
C SER A 169 -5.79 3.26 0.31
N GLY A 170 -5.40 4.29 -0.46
CA GLY A 170 -6.33 5.28 -1.02
C GLY A 170 -7.31 4.66 -2.03
N ASP A 171 -6.81 3.89 -3.00
CA ASP A 171 -7.64 3.18 -3.99
C ASP A 171 -8.55 2.15 -3.30
N TYR A 172 -8.08 1.54 -2.22
CA TYR A 172 -8.84 0.59 -1.39
C TYR A 172 -10.07 1.25 -0.77
N LEU A 173 -9.91 2.40 -0.09
CA LEU A 173 -11.03 3.12 0.53
C LEU A 173 -12.03 3.65 -0.51
N LYS A 174 -11.54 4.16 -1.65
CA LYS A 174 -12.39 4.63 -2.76
C LYS A 174 -13.25 3.49 -3.31
N THR A 175 -12.65 2.33 -3.53
CA THR A 175 -13.36 1.14 -4.01
C THR A 175 -14.29 0.56 -2.95
N ALA A 176 -13.90 0.57 -1.67
CA ALA A 176 -14.80 0.19 -0.58
C ALA A 176 -16.06 1.07 -0.54
N SER A 177 -15.88 2.38 -0.82
CA SER A 177 -17.00 3.31 -0.99
C SER A 177 -17.88 2.94 -2.19
N ASP A 178 -17.29 2.59 -3.33
CA ASP A 178 -18.04 2.19 -4.52
C ASP A 178 -18.85 0.89 -4.30
N LEU A 179 -18.28 -0.08 -3.58
CA LEU A 179 -18.91 -1.35 -3.27
C LEU A 179 -19.87 -1.30 -2.07
N GLY A 180 -19.86 -0.22 -1.28
CA GLY A 180 -20.69 -0.06 -0.09
C GLY A 180 -20.28 -0.98 1.06
N LEU A 181 -19.00 -1.33 1.18
CA LEU A 181 -18.53 -2.14 2.29
C LEU A 181 -18.71 -1.39 3.62
N PRO A 182 -19.05 -2.09 4.72
CA PRO A 182 -19.12 -1.50 6.06
C PRO A 182 -17.71 -1.26 6.62
N LEU A 183 -16.88 -0.54 5.85
CA LEU A 183 -15.47 -0.37 6.10
C LEU A 183 -15.18 0.99 6.70
N VAL A 184 -14.25 1.02 7.62
CA VAL A 184 -13.68 2.21 8.26
C VAL A 184 -12.17 2.18 8.07
N GLY A 185 -11.57 3.29 7.61
CA GLY A 185 -10.13 3.45 7.60
C GLY A 185 -9.61 3.96 8.95
N LEU A 186 -8.41 3.53 9.35
CA LEU A 186 -7.72 4.04 10.53
C LEU A 186 -6.23 4.23 10.26
N GLY A 187 -5.70 5.41 10.63
CA GLY A 187 -4.31 5.78 10.39
C GLY A 187 -3.82 6.86 11.35
N LEU A 188 -2.67 7.44 11.02
CA LEU A 188 -2.06 8.57 11.75
C LEU A 188 -2.14 9.85 10.92
N LEU A 189 -2.30 10.98 11.59
CA LEU A 189 -2.31 12.32 10.98
C LEU A 189 -0.96 12.98 11.20
N TYR A 190 -0.14 13.03 10.15
CA TYR A 190 1.24 13.52 10.26
C TYR A 190 1.34 15.03 10.05
N ARG A 191 1.85 15.76 11.05
CA ARG A 191 2.04 17.21 10.99
C ARG A 191 2.87 17.66 9.79
N GLN A 192 3.92 16.91 9.45
CA GLN A 192 4.80 17.22 8.32
C GLN A 192 4.64 16.24 7.15
N GLY A 193 3.92 15.10 7.37
CA GLY A 193 3.72 14.07 6.35
C GLY A 193 5.02 13.42 5.89
N TYR A 194 5.14 13.23 4.57
CA TYR A 194 6.39 12.82 3.93
C TYR A 194 7.08 14.04 3.32
N PHE A 195 8.39 14.00 3.13
CA PHE A 195 9.17 15.14 2.68
C PHE A 195 8.84 15.62 1.25
N GLN A 196 9.07 16.90 1.00
CA GLN A 196 9.21 17.47 -0.34
C GLN A 196 10.67 17.37 -0.77
N GLN A 197 10.86 16.88 -2.00
CA GLN A 197 12.19 16.69 -2.58
C GLN A 197 12.64 17.93 -3.33
N TYR A 198 13.89 18.33 -3.12
CA TYR A 198 14.62 19.18 -4.05
C TYR A 198 16.03 18.63 -4.27
N LEU A 199 16.64 18.98 -5.38
CA LEU A 199 18.00 18.57 -5.69
C LEU A 199 18.96 19.74 -5.48
N ASN A 200 20.09 19.48 -4.82
CA ASN A 200 21.15 20.46 -4.72
C ASN A 200 21.83 20.70 -6.11
N PRO A 201 22.76 21.66 -6.24
CA PRO A 201 23.46 21.91 -7.51
C PRO A 201 24.15 20.68 -8.12
N ASP A 202 24.60 19.74 -7.30
CA ASP A 202 25.20 18.48 -7.75
C ASP A 202 24.17 17.39 -8.13
N GLY A 203 22.88 17.66 -8.03
CA GLY A 203 21.83 16.68 -8.35
C GLY A 203 21.53 15.70 -7.23
N PHE A 204 22.09 15.91 -6.03
CA PHE A 204 21.85 15.05 -4.88
C PHE A 204 20.59 15.46 -4.13
N GLN A 205 19.73 14.49 -3.81
CA GLN A 205 18.45 14.71 -3.13
C GLN A 205 18.62 15.34 -1.74
N GLN A 206 17.80 16.35 -1.49
CA GLN A 206 17.60 16.98 -0.19
C GLN A 206 16.12 16.90 0.19
N GLU A 207 15.84 16.94 1.51
CA GLU A 207 14.51 16.81 2.07
C GLU A 207 14.08 18.11 2.77
N PHE A 208 12.84 18.51 2.50
CA PHE A 208 12.16 19.61 3.20
C PHE A 208 10.82 19.10 3.76
N TYR A 209 10.52 19.42 5.01
CA TYR A 209 9.33 18.96 5.72
C TYR A 209 8.40 20.15 6.05
N PRO A 210 7.45 20.51 5.14
CA PRO A 210 6.50 21.58 5.41
C PRO A 210 5.48 21.14 6.46
N GLU A 211 5.05 22.06 7.32
CA GLU A 211 3.98 21.79 8.26
C GLU A 211 2.60 21.90 7.60
N ASN A 212 1.73 20.97 7.92
CA ASN A 212 0.35 20.92 7.48
C ASN A 212 -0.57 21.62 8.48
N ASP A 213 -1.47 22.44 7.98
CA ASP A 213 -2.54 23.06 8.76
C ASP A 213 -3.84 22.30 8.56
N TRP A 214 -4.17 21.44 9.51
CA TRP A 214 -5.35 20.55 9.44
C TRP A 214 -6.67 21.33 9.36
N TYR A 215 -6.74 22.55 9.89
CA TYR A 215 -7.94 23.37 9.86
C TYR A 215 -8.26 23.93 8.47
N THR A 216 -7.30 23.89 7.56
CA THR A 216 -7.46 24.28 6.14
C THR A 216 -7.45 23.07 5.19
N MET A 217 -7.51 21.87 5.72
CA MET A 217 -7.51 20.62 4.95
C MET A 217 -8.86 19.90 5.01
N PRO A 218 -9.13 18.93 4.11
CA PRO A 218 -10.42 18.23 4.07
C PRO A 218 -10.56 17.18 5.19
N VAL A 219 -10.27 17.57 6.41
CA VAL A 219 -10.41 16.78 7.63
C VAL A 219 -11.19 17.57 8.69
N ARG A 220 -11.92 16.88 9.55
CA ARG A 220 -12.70 17.49 10.64
C ARG A 220 -12.34 16.84 11.96
N LEU A 221 -12.08 17.66 12.98
CA LEU A 221 -11.86 17.21 14.35
C LEU A 221 -13.15 16.59 14.92
N ARG A 222 -13.05 15.35 15.39
CA ARG A 222 -14.19 14.66 16.03
C ARG A 222 -14.40 15.23 17.43
N ARG A 223 -15.68 15.52 17.73
CA ARG A 223 -16.11 16.07 19.00
C ARG A 223 -17.20 15.21 19.61
N ASP A 224 -17.25 15.19 20.94
CA ASP A 224 -18.32 14.55 21.70
C ASP A 224 -19.62 15.39 21.68
N GLU A 225 -20.64 14.91 22.37
CA GLU A 225 -21.93 15.59 22.50
C GLU A 225 -21.85 16.97 23.19
N LYS A 226 -20.79 17.23 23.96
CA LYS A 226 -20.52 18.51 24.64
C LYS A 226 -19.74 19.48 23.76
N GLY A 227 -19.32 19.03 22.57
CA GLY A 227 -18.49 19.83 21.66
C GLY A 227 -17.00 19.75 21.95
N GLU A 228 -16.56 18.92 22.92
CA GLU A 228 -15.15 18.74 23.24
C GLU A 228 -14.46 17.75 22.28
N PRO A 229 -13.17 17.95 21.94
CA PRO A 229 -12.43 17.01 21.12
C PRO A 229 -12.38 15.61 21.75
N ILE A 230 -12.76 14.58 20.99
CA ILE A 230 -12.60 13.18 21.42
C ILE A 230 -11.11 12.86 21.48
N LYS A 231 -10.64 12.46 22.67
CA LYS A 231 -9.25 12.08 22.93
C LYS A 231 -9.17 10.64 23.41
N ILE A 232 -8.08 9.99 23.08
CA ILE A 232 -7.70 8.67 23.63
C ILE A 232 -6.41 8.79 24.41
N GLU A 233 -6.19 7.85 25.31
CA GLU A 233 -4.97 7.67 26.08
C GLU A 233 -4.32 6.34 25.72
N VAL A 234 -2.99 6.34 25.52
CA VAL A 234 -2.20 5.13 25.20
C VAL A 234 -0.95 5.12 26.07
N GLU A 235 -0.67 3.99 26.71
CA GLU A 235 0.58 3.80 27.44
C GLU A 235 1.72 3.55 26.44
N VAL A 236 2.72 4.39 26.45
CA VAL A 236 3.94 4.27 25.66
C VAL A 236 5.12 4.13 26.62
N GLY A 237 5.44 2.92 27.01
CA GLY A 237 6.34 2.62 28.11
C GLY A 237 5.76 3.07 29.45
N ALA A 238 6.50 3.89 30.22
CA ALA A 238 6.03 4.46 31.47
C ALA A 238 5.20 5.74 31.31
N ALA A 239 5.11 6.27 30.07
CA ALA A 239 4.41 7.51 29.80
C ALA A 239 2.99 7.27 29.29
N ARG A 240 2.10 8.24 29.57
CA ARG A 240 0.78 8.32 28.98
C ARG A 240 0.81 9.30 27.83
N VAL A 241 0.41 8.86 26.66
CA VAL A 241 0.32 9.65 25.42
C VAL A 241 -1.15 9.82 25.07
N TYR A 242 -1.52 11.05 24.82
CA TYR A 242 -2.87 11.41 24.38
C TYR A 242 -2.90 11.66 22.87
N ALA A 243 -3.99 11.27 22.21
CA ALA A 243 -4.22 11.61 20.82
C ALA A 243 -5.68 12.01 20.60
N ARG A 244 -5.91 13.05 19.78
CA ARG A 244 -7.23 13.42 19.30
C ARG A 244 -7.53 12.74 17.97
N ILE A 245 -8.81 12.67 17.63
CA ILE A 245 -9.31 11.94 16.45
C ILE A 245 -9.80 12.94 15.41
N TRP A 246 -9.24 12.85 14.20
CA TRP A 246 -9.71 13.56 13.02
C TRP A 246 -10.42 12.61 12.07
N GLU A 247 -11.33 13.13 11.27
CA GLU A 247 -12.07 12.39 10.26
C GLU A 247 -11.91 13.02 8.89
N ALA A 248 -11.49 12.21 7.89
CA ALA A 248 -11.63 12.48 6.47
C ALA A 248 -12.77 11.62 5.90
N ARG A 249 -13.53 12.16 4.94
CA ARG A 249 -14.57 11.42 4.22
C ARG A 249 -14.07 11.01 2.85
N VAL A 250 -14.14 9.69 2.56
CA VAL A 250 -13.76 9.11 1.26
C VAL A 250 -15.03 8.52 0.64
N GLY A 251 -15.83 9.38 0.00
CA GLY A 251 -17.18 9.00 -0.40
C GLY A 251 -18.04 8.65 0.81
N THR A 252 -18.47 7.40 0.94
CA THR A 252 -19.23 6.90 2.09
C THR A 252 -18.35 6.42 3.25
N ILE A 253 -17.03 6.21 3.01
CA ILE A 253 -16.13 5.63 4.00
C ILE A 253 -15.54 6.70 4.91
N PRO A 254 -15.66 6.58 6.24
CA PRO A 254 -14.90 7.40 7.17
C PRO A 254 -13.47 6.88 7.30
N LEU A 255 -12.50 7.80 7.28
CA LEU A 255 -11.12 7.57 7.63
C LEU A 255 -10.80 8.33 8.91
N TYR A 256 -10.53 7.64 10.00
CA TYR A 256 -10.12 8.22 11.27
C TYR A 256 -8.61 8.27 11.38
N LEU A 257 -8.10 9.42 11.81
CA LEU A 257 -6.68 9.72 11.86
C LEU A 257 -6.32 10.22 13.26
N LEU A 258 -5.30 9.59 13.86
CA LEU A 258 -4.83 9.92 15.20
C LEU A 258 -3.74 10.99 15.17
N ASP A 259 -3.84 11.98 16.04
CA ASP A 259 -2.93 13.11 16.15
C ASP A 259 -2.48 13.31 17.60
N SER A 260 -1.19 13.04 17.85
CA SER A 260 -0.57 13.23 19.18
C SER A 260 -0.06 14.66 19.41
N ASN A 261 -0.10 15.54 18.40
CA ASN A 261 0.35 16.92 18.52
C ASN A 261 -0.69 17.78 19.24
N ILE A 262 -0.84 17.56 20.54
CA ILE A 262 -1.76 18.26 21.44
C ILE A 262 -1.04 18.73 22.72
N GLU A 263 -1.59 19.77 23.35
CA GLU A 263 -0.97 20.40 24.53
C GLU A 263 -0.89 19.48 25.75
N ASP A 264 -1.78 18.49 25.84
CA ASP A 264 -1.76 17.48 26.91
C ASP A 264 -0.47 16.63 26.91
N ASN A 265 0.25 16.59 25.79
CA ASN A 265 1.49 15.84 25.65
C ASN A 265 2.72 16.73 25.81
N PRO A 266 3.81 16.26 26.47
CA PRO A 266 5.10 16.89 26.41
C PRO A 266 5.66 16.88 24.96
N PRO A 267 6.61 17.76 24.61
CA PRO A 267 7.12 17.93 23.25
C PRO A 267 7.54 16.63 22.55
N GLU A 268 8.25 15.74 23.27
CA GLU A 268 8.74 14.46 22.74
C GLU A 268 7.63 13.49 22.33
N HIS A 269 6.43 13.61 22.91
CA HIS A 269 5.28 12.78 22.54
C HIS A 269 4.41 13.42 21.46
N ARG A 270 4.48 14.75 21.28
CA ARG A 270 3.85 15.45 20.16
C ARG A 270 4.50 15.07 18.83
N GLU A 271 5.79 14.73 18.85
CA GLU A 271 6.55 14.34 17.66
C GLU A 271 6.21 12.92 17.13
N ILE A 272 5.44 12.10 17.86
CA ILE A 272 5.06 10.75 17.39
C ILE A 272 4.32 10.82 16.04
N THR A 273 3.45 11.82 15.85
CA THR A 273 2.74 12.05 14.59
C THR A 273 3.34 13.22 13.78
N ALA A 274 4.65 13.47 13.87
CA ALA A 274 5.28 14.53 13.08
C ALA A 274 5.50 14.08 11.63
N THR A 275 6.28 13.04 11.41
CA THR A 275 6.69 12.59 10.06
C THR A 275 6.35 11.13 9.84
N LEU A 276 5.87 10.83 8.63
CA LEU A 276 5.64 9.46 8.16
C LEU A 276 6.98 8.75 7.95
N TYR A 277 7.17 7.58 8.57
CA TYR A 277 8.41 6.81 8.55
C TYR A 277 9.65 7.58 9.05
N GLY A 278 9.44 8.60 9.86
CA GLY A 278 10.52 9.43 10.43
C GLY A 278 11.13 8.84 11.69
N GLY A 279 12.29 9.41 12.07
CA GLY A 279 12.99 9.06 13.28
C GLY A 279 13.73 7.73 13.23
N ASP A 280 14.11 7.27 14.41
CA ASP A 280 14.79 6.00 14.64
C ASP A 280 13.79 4.86 14.96
N ARG A 281 14.31 3.69 15.33
CA ARG A 281 13.47 2.54 15.71
C ARG A 281 12.62 2.80 16.97
N ASP A 282 13.07 3.68 17.86
CA ASP A 282 12.30 4.07 19.04
C ASP A 282 11.06 4.89 18.64
N MET A 283 11.21 5.82 17.71
CA MET A 283 10.07 6.56 17.13
C MET A 283 9.13 5.63 16.37
N ARG A 284 9.67 4.68 15.60
CA ARG A 284 8.87 3.70 14.82
C ARG A 284 7.97 2.87 15.72
N ILE A 285 8.49 2.28 16.79
CA ILE A 285 7.66 1.48 17.70
C ILE A 285 6.57 2.33 18.37
N ARG A 286 6.86 3.60 18.72
CA ARG A 286 5.85 4.53 19.27
C ARG A 286 4.72 4.82 18.29
N GLN A 287 5.04 5.03 17.01
CA GLN A 287 4.05 5.18 15.95
C GLN A 287 3.17 3.93 15.79
N GLU A 288 3.78 2.75 15.82
CA GLU A 288 3.07 1.48 15.69
C GLU A 288 2.21 1.13 16.93
N ILE A 289 2.65 1.52 18.14
CA ILE A 289 1.82 1.46 19.34
C ILE A 289 0.60 2.38 19.19
N LEU A 290 0.81 3.63 18.79
CA LEU A 290 -0.28 4.57 18.61
C LEU A 290 -1.26 4.11 17.53
N LEU A 291 -0.76 3.58 16.40
CA LEU A 291 -1.60 3.05 15.33
C LEU A 291 -2.39 1.81 15.78
N GLY A 292 -1.73 0.80 16.32
CA GLY A 292 -2.34 -0.48 16.66
C GLY A 292 -3.17 -0.39 17.95
N VAL A 293 -2.53 -0.07 19.07
CA VAL A 293 -3.20 0.02 20.38
C VAL A 293 -4.13 1.23 20.44
N GLY A 294 -3.61 2.41 20.07
CA GLY A 294 -4.39 3.65 20.05
C GLY A 294 -5.57 3.58 19.07
N GLY A 295 -5.39 2.95 17.92
CA GLY A 295 -6.44 2.77 16.93
C GLY A 295 -7.65 2.00 17.46
N ILE A 296 -7.45 0.88 18.15
CA ILE A 296 -8.53 0.13 18.77
C ILE A 296 -9.24 0.95 19.86
N ARG A 297 -8.49 1.68 20.67
CA ARG A 297 -9.07 2.59 21.69
C ARG A 297 -9.87 3.73 21.06
N ALA A 298 -9.42 4.27 19.92
CA ALA A 298 -10.12 5.30 19.19
C ALA A 298 -11.47 4.82 18.65
N LEU A 299 -11.51 3.61 18.07
CA LEU A 299 -12.76 3.01 17.61
C LEU A 299 -13.76 2.88 18.76
N LYS A 300 -13.30 2.41 19.93
CA LYS A 300 -14.14 2.32 21.12
C LYS A 300 -14.66 3.69 21.58
N ALA A 301 -13.80 4.71 21.60
CA ALA A 301 -14.19 6.09 21.93
C ALA A 301 -15.21 6.69 20.96
N LEU A 302 -15.22 6.22 19.71
CA LEU A 302 -16.20 6.57 18.68
C LEU A 302 -17.48 5.71 18.71
N GLY A 303 -17.60 4.76 19.67
CA GLY A 303 -18.72 3.84 19.75
C GLY A 303 -18.72 2.74 18.67
N LEU A 304 -17.57 2.52 18.02
CA LEU A 304 -17.41 1.50 16.98
C LEU A 304 -16.77 0.23 17.57
N ASN A 305 -17.41 -0.92 17.31
CA ASN A 305 -16.89 -2.21 17.71
C ASN A 305 -16.46 -2.98 16.46
N PRO A 306 -15.14 -3.17 16.19
CA PRO A 306 -14.67 -3.85 14.99
C PRO A 306 -14.98 -5.35 15.05
N ALA A 307 -15.84 -5.83 14.15
CA ALA A 307 -16.06 -7.24 13.93
C ALA A 307 -14.84 -7.88 13.26
N VAL A 308 -14.25 -7.20 12.27
CA VAL A 308 -13.08 -7.64 11.52
C VAL A 308 -12.05 -6.51 11.46
N THR A 309 -10.77 -6.85 11.61
CA THR A 309 -9.66 -5.90 11.41
C THR A 309 -8.73 -6.40 10.32
N HIS A 310 -8.27 -5.48 9.47
CA HIS A 310 -7.34 -5.75 8.39
C HIS A 310 -6.04 -4.96 8.60
N MET A 311 -4.94 -5.65 8.75
CA MET A 311 -3.60 -5.11 8.90
C MET A 311 -2.95 -4.97 7.52
N ASN A 312 -2.82 -3.73 7.04
CA ASN A 312 -2.07 -3.42 5.82
C ASN A 312 -0.60 -3.24 6.17
N GLU A 313 0.19 -4.30 6.04
CA GLU A 313 1.56 -4.49 6.52
C GLU A 313 1.65 -4.66 8.05
N GLY A 314 2.85 -5.06 8.54
CA GLY A 314 3.12 -5.34 9.94
C GLY A 314 2.96 -4.17 10.91
N HIS A 315 3.01 -2.94 10.42
CA HIS A 315 3.01 -1.70 11.21
C HIS A 315 1.83 -1.56 12.20
N SER A 316 0.74 -2.25 11.97
CA SER A 316 -0.46 -2.19 12.82
C SER A 316 -0.67 -3.44 13.68
N ALA A 317 0.27 -4.40 13.68
CA ALA A 317 0.05 -5.73 14.28
C ALA A 317 -0.27 -5.71 15.79
N PHE A 318 0.14 -4.66 16.51
CA PHE A 318 -0.25 -4.48 17.92
C PHE A 318 -1.77 -4.35 18.15
N LEU A 319 -2.56 -4.04 17.09
CA LEU A 319 -4.02 -4.03 17.18
C LEU A 319 -4.59 -5.38 17.65
N GLY A 320 -4.00 -6.49 17.18
CA GLY A 320 -4.44 -7.84 17.58
C GLY A 320 -4.24 -8.11 19.07
N LEU A 321 -3.12 -7.64 19.63
CA LEU A 321 -2.85 -7.72 21.06
C LEU A 321 -3.81 -6.85 21.88
N GLU A 322 -4.14 -5.62 21.43
CA GLU A 322 -5.09 -4.75 22.12
C GLU A 322 -6.51 -5.29 22.06
N ARG A 323 -6.92 -5.93 20.95
CA ARG A 323 -8.21 -6.63 20.85
C ARG A 323 -8.30 -7.77 21.85
N VAL A 324 -7.24 -8.59 21.97
CA VAL A 324 -7.15 -9.66 22.99
C VAL A 324 -7.22 -9.06 24.39
N ARG A 325 -6.43 -8.01 24.70
CA ARG A 325 -6.44 -7.35 26.00
C ARG A 325 -7.83 -6.78 26.36
N SER A 326 -8.51 -6.18 25.40
CA SER A 326 -9.86 -5.64 25.58
C SER A 326 -10.84 -6.75 25.99
N LEU A 327 -10.80 -7.90 25.33
CA LEU A 327 -11.65 -9.02 25.70
C LEU A 327 -11.31 -9.62 27.06
N ILE A 328 -10.03 -9.68 27.45
CA ILE A 328 -9.62 -10.10 28.78
C ILE A 328 -10.23 -9.17 29.86
N LYS A 329 -10.11 -7.85 29.66
CA LYS A 329 -10.60 -6.86 30.64
C LYS A 329 -12.13 -6.72 30.67
N GLU A 330 -12.80 -6.82 29.54
CA GLU A 330 -14.23 -6.52 29.42
C GLU A 330 -15.11 -7.77 29.57
N GLN A 331 -14.60 -8.93 29.15
CA GLN A 331 -15.35 -10.19 29.11
C GLN A 331 -14.79 -11.24 30.08
N SER A 332 -13.78 -10.89 30.88
CA SER A 332 -13.10 -11.79 31.82
C SER A 332 -12.64 -13.11 31.19
N LEU A 333 -12.18 -13.03 29.93
CA LEU A 333 -11.60 -14.17 29.22
C LEU A 333 -10.12 -14.33 29.60
N SER A 334 -9.62 -15.57 29.55
CA SER A 334 -8.18 -15.81 29.56
C SER A 334 -7.55 -15.37 28.22
N PHE A 335 -6.22 -15.19 28.18
CA PHE A 335 -5.51 -14.94 26.94
C PHE A 335 -5.87 -15.94 25.82
N ARG A 336 -5.91 -17.22 26.19
CA ARG A 336 -6.20 -18.30 25.23
C ARG A 336 -7.60 -18.19 24.62
N GLU A 337 -8.60 -17.95 25.45
CA GLU A 337 -9.98 -17.77 24.99
C GLU A 337 -10.14 -16.52 24.13
N ALA A 338 -9.58 -15.38 24.56
CA ALA A 338 -9.61 -14.13 23.82
C ALA A 338 -8.86 -14.24 22.47
N PHE A 339 -7.73 -14.97 22.46
CA PHE A 339 -6.99 -15.23 21.23
C PHE A 339 -7.83 -16.01 20.21
N GLN A 340 -8.56 -17.04 20.64
CA GLN A 340 -9.44 -17.81 19.75
C GLN A 340 -10.59 -16.97 19.19
N ALA A 341 -11.07 -15.98 19.93
CA ALA A 341 -12.08 -15.05 19.42
C ALA A 341 -11.53 -14.03 18.42
N VAL A 342 -10.27 -13.59 18.58
CA VAL A 342 -9.64 -12.53 17.79
C VAL A 342 -8.98 -13.07 16.53
N TRP A 343 -8.23 -14.17 16.62
CA TRP A 343 -7.44 -14.73 15.53
C TRP A 343 -8.21 -14.93 14.21
N PRO A 344 -9.44 -15.52 14.16
CA PRO A 344 -10.18 -15.74 12.92
C PRO A 344 -10.87 -14.50 12.37
N THR A 345 -10.70 -13.36 13.04
CA THR A 345 -11.30 -12.07 12.65
C THR A 345 -10.25 -11.01 12.30
N ASN A 346 -8.97 -11.39 12.31
CA ASN A 346 -7.88 -10.57 11.81
C ASN A 346 -7.42 -11.06 10.43
N ILE A 347 -7.10 -10.09 9.57
CA ILE A 347 -6.58 -10.28 8.23
C ILE A 347 -5.24 -9.56 8.15
N PHE A 348 -4.26 -10.17 7.50
CA PHE A 348 -2.94 -9.58 7.27
C PHE A 348 -2.57 -9.59 5.80
N THR A 349 -2.20 -8.43 5.25
CA THR A 349 -1.64 -8.30 3.92
C THR A 349 -0.20 -7.84 4.01
N THR A 350 0.74 -8.65 3.51
CA THR A 350 2.15 -8.23 3.37
C THR A 350 2.42 -7.62 2.00
N HIS A 351 3.23 -6.58 1.97
CA HIS A 351 3.70 -5.90 0.76
C HIS A 351 5.23 -5.95 0.60
N THR A 352 5.90 -6.62 1.50
CA THR A 352 7.37 -6.64 1.59
C THR A 352 7.92 -8.00 1.16
N PRO A 353 8.53 -8.11 -0.04
CA PRO A 353 9.12 -9.36 -0.52
C PRO A 353 10.53 -9.61 0.02
N VAL A 354 11.14 -8.59 0.65
CA VAL A 354 12.54 -8.62 1.10
C VAL A 354 12.60 -8.78 2.62
N PRO A 355 13.23 -9.83 3.18
CA PRO A 355 13.29 -10.03 4.63
C PRO A 355 13.81 -8.82 5.42
N ALA A 356 14.80 -8.10 4.89
CA ALA A 356 15.37 -6.90 5.50
C ALA A 356 14.38 -5.70 5.59
N GLY A 357 13.30 -5.72 4.81
CA GLY A 357 12.25 -4.69 4.84
C GLY A 357 11.20 -4.91 5.92
N ASN A 358 11.19 -6.07 6.61
CA ASN A 358 10.26 -6.34 7.69
C ASN A 358 10.74 -5.66 8.98
N GLU A 359 9.84 -4.93 9.65
CA GLU A 359 10.17 -4.22 10.88
C GLU A 359 10.50 -5.21 12.00
N ARG A 360 11.68 -5.01 12.62
CA ARG A 360 12.18 -5.83 13.73
C ARG A 360 12.66 -4.94 14.86
N PHE A 361 12.22 -5.23 16.08
CA PHE A 361 12.59 -4.51 17.29
C PHE A 361 13.47 -5.37 18.20
N ALA A 362 14.50 -4.76 18.75
CA ALA A 362 15.38 -5.39 19.71
C ALA A 362 14.61 -5.73 21.01
N VAL A 363 15.07 -6.78 21.72
CA VAL A 363 14.38 -7.29 22.92
C VAL A 363 14.30 -6.27 24.04
N ASP A 364 15.35 -5.45 24.21
CA ASP A 364 15.43 -4.38 25.22
C ASP A 364 14.45 -3.24 24.90
N LEU A 365 14.30 -2.91 23.61
CA LEU A 365 13.31 -1.94 23.17
C LEU A 365 11.89 -2.44 23.41
N MET A 366 11.61 -3.71 23.09
CA MET A 366 10.33 -4.34 23.39
C MET A 366 10.05 -4.35 24.90
N ALA A 367 11.05 -4.64 25.73
CA ALA A 367 10.88 -4.66 27.19
C ALA A 367 10.51 -3.28 27.75
N ARG A 368 11.07 -2.20 27.18
CA ARG A 368 10.74 -0.82 27.56
C ARG A 368 9.25 -0.50 27.39
N TYR A 369 8.64 -0.98 26.32
CA TYR A 369 7.27 -0.62 25.96
C TYR A 369 6.21 -1.65 26.33
N PHE A 370 6.55 -2.94 26.39
CA PHE A 370 5.55 -4.01 26.45
C PHE A 370 5.62 -4.91 27.67
N LYS A 371 6.57 -4.72 28.60
CA LYS A 371 6.68 -5.62 29.76
C LYS A 371 5.42 -5.61 30.63
N GLY A 372 4.89 -4.44 30.95
CA GLY A 372 3.62 -4.32 31.69
C GLY A 372 2.40 -4.76 30.88
N PHE A 373 2.43 -4.54 29.54
CA PHE A 373 1.37 -5.00 28.64
C PHE A 373 1.30 -6.53 28.59
N ALA A 374 2.44 -7.23 28.57
CA ALA A 374 2.49 -8.69 28.64
C ALA A 374 1.87 -9.23 29.93
N GLU A 375 2.12 -8.57 31.06
CA GLU A 375 1.49 -8.91 32.35
C GLU A 375 -0.04 -8.74 32.31
N GLU A 376 -0.54 -7.68 31.69
CA GLU A 376 -1.99 -7.46 31.50
C GLU A 376 -2.64 -8.51 30.58
N LEU A 377 -1.89 -9.10 29.65
CA LEU A 377 -2.32 -10.24 28.85
C LEU A 377 -2.28 -11.59 29.62
N GLY A 378 -1.69 -11.61 30.81
CA GLY A 378 -1.46 -12.86 31.56
C GLY A 378 -0.37 -13.73 30.96
N LEU A 379 0.58 -13.15 30.20
CA LEU A 379 1.70 -13.85 29.58
C LEU A 379 3.00 -13.62 30.34
N THR A 380 3.84 -14.66 30.41
CA THR A 380 5.24 -14.48 30.78
C THR A 380 5.94 -13.68 29.67
N TRP A 381 7.03 -12.99 30.01
CA TRP A 381 7.82 -12.23 29.04
C TRP A 381 8.32 -13.10 27.89
N LYS A 382 8.71 -14.36 28.17
CA LYS A 382 9.12 -15.33 27.15
C LYS A 382 7.97 -15.68 26.19
N GLU A 383 6.79 -15.94 26.70
CA GLU A 383 5.58 -16.22 25.88
C GLU A 383 5.20 -15.00 25.03
N PHE A 384 5.30 -13.80 25.56
CA PHE A 384 5.05 -12.57 24.79
C PHE A 384 6.02 -12.42 23.62
N LEU A 385 7.33 -12.56 23.88
CA LEU A 385 8.35 -12.46 22.82
C LEU A 385 8.19 -13.56 21.75
N ALA A 386 7.75 -14.75 22.15
CA ALA A 386 7.47 -15.84 21.22
C ALA A 386 6.43 -15.50 20.15
N LEU A 387 5.53 -14.54 20.41
CA LEU A 387 4.55 -14.08 19.42
C LEU A 387 5.20 -13.38 18.20
N GLY A 388 6.33 -12.72 18.39
CA GLY A 388 7.05 -12.01 17.33
C GLY A 388 8.30 -12.70 16.82
N ARG A 389 8.56 -13.96 17.18
CA ARG A 389 9.76 -14.72 16.80
C ARG A 389 9.43 -15.88 15.88
N GLU A 390 10.27 -16.13 14.91
CA GLU A 390 10.21 -17.33 14.06
C GLU A 390 10.62 -18.57 14.85
N LYS A 391 11.65 -18.40 15.69
CA LYS A 391 12.17 -19.45 16.61
C LYS A 391 11.90 -19.03 18.05
N PRO A 392 10.78 -19.42 18.64
CA PRO A 392 10.39 -19.02 20.01
C PRO A 392 11.45 -19.29 21.08
N GLU A 393 12.31 -20.30 20.87
CA GLU A 393 13.37 -20.70 21.80
C GLU A 393 14.65 -19.85 21.69
N ASP A 394 14.83 -19.11 20.60
CA ASP A 394 15.99 -18.24 20.40
C ASP A 394 15.81 -16.94 21.16
N GLU A 395 16.48 -16.82 22.30
CA GLU A 395 16.39 -15.63 23.17
C GLU A 395 17.03 -14.38 22.55
N GLN A 396 17.88 -14.53 21.54
CA GLN A 396 18.54 -13.42 20.85
C GLN A 396 17.74 -12.90 19.64
N GLU A 397 16.76 -13.64 19.17
CA GLU A 397 15.97 -13.23 18.02
C GLU A 397 15.14 -11.97 18.34
N SER A 398 15.29 -10.96 17.47
CA SER A 398 14.52 -9.72 17.53
C SER A 398 13.02 -9.97 17.29
N PHE A 399 12.18 -9.15 17.88
CA PHE A 399 10.73 -9.21 17.70
C PHE A 399 10.33 -8.67 16.32
N CYS A 400 9.74 -9.51 15.48
CA CYS A 400 9.33 -9.18 14.11
C CYS A 400 7.83 -8.90 14.03
N MET A 401 7.45 -7.73 13.51
CA MET A 401 6.05 -7.32 13.40
C MET A 401 5.27 -8.15 12.39
N THR A 402 5.90 -8.60 11.31
CA THR A 402 5.28 -9.50 10.32
C THR A 402 4.98 -10.87 10.92
N VAL A 403 5.89 -11.41 11.75
CA VAL A 403 5.65 -12.67 12.47
C VAL A 403 4.49 -12.53 13.45
N LEU A 404 4.43 -11.41 14.19
CA LEU A 404 3.30 -11.10 15.07
C LEU A 404 1.99 -11.07 14.28
N ALA A 405 1.96 -10.34 13.14
CA ALA A 405 0.76 -10.23 12.30
C ALA A 405 0.30 -11.59 11.77
N LEU A 406 1.22 -12.44 11.27
CA LEU A 406 0.93 -13.80 10.80
C LEU A 406 0.37 -14.69 11.91
N LYS A 407 0.94 -14.62 13.12
CA LYS A 407 0.47 -15.40 14.27
C LYS A 407 -0.87 -14.93 14.84
N LEU A 408 -1.20 -13.64 14.67
CA LEU A 408 -2.46 -13.05 15.13
C LEU A 408 -3.58 -13.07 14.10
N SER A 409 -3.36 -13.59 12.88
CA SER A 409 -4.33 -13.59 11.79
C SER A 409 -4.56 -15.01 11.26
N ALA A 410 -5.82 -15.36 11.03
CA ALA A 410 -6.17 -16.58 10.33
C ALA A 410 -6.09 -16.43 8.80
N TYR A 411 -6.19 -15.20 8.31
CA TYR A 411 -6.18 -14.88 6.88
C TYR A 411 -4.98 -14.02 6.56
N ALA A 412 -4.12 -14.50 5.66
CA ALA A 412 -2.94 -13.77 5.22
C ALA A 412 -2.77 -13.86 3.69
N ASN A 413 -2.24 -12.79 3.07
CA ASN A 413 -1.96 -12.80 1.64
C ASN A 413 -0.76 -11.97 1.24
N GLY A 414 -0.13 -12.39 0.11
CA GLY A 414 0.73 -11.55 -0.72
C GLY A 414 -0.09 -10.84 -1.80
N VAL A 415 0.51 -9.85 -2.46
CA VAL A 415 -0.17 -8.87 -3.33
C VAL A 415 0.05 -9.07 -4.83
N SER A 416 0.59 -10.21 -5.21
CA SER A 416 0.63 -10.80 -6.54
C SER A 416 0.80 -12.32 -6.40
N ARG A 417 0.62 -13.06 -7.48
CA ARG A 417 0.81 -14.53 -7.46
C ARG A 417 2.24 -14.88 -7.08
N LEU A 418 3.23 -14.25 -7.73
CA LEU A 418 4.64 -14.44 -7.42
C LEU A 418 4.99 -14.03 -5.99
N HIS A 419 4.46 -12.89 -5.51
CA HIS A 419 4.71 -12.44 -4.14
C HIS A 419 4.11 -13.40 -3.09
N GLY A 420 2.94 -13.98 -3.35
CA GLY A 420 2.39 -15.04 -2.51
C GLY A 420 3.32 -16.26 -2.41
N GLN A 421 3.91 -16.70 -3.52
CA GLN A 421 4.89 -17.77 -3.54
C GLN A 421 6.16 -17.39 -2.74
N THR A 422 6.70 -16.20 -2.98
CA THR A 422 7.87 -15.66 -2.26
C THR A 422 7.58 -15.56 -0.76
N SER A 423 6.40 -15.06 -0.37
CA SER A 423 6.00 -14.96 1.04
C SER A 423 5.90 -16.33 1.71
N ARG A 424 5.35 -17.34 1.06
CA ARG A 424 5.32 -18.71 1.59
C ARG A 424 6.72 -19.27 1.79
N ARG A 425 7.64 -19.06 0.84
CA ARG A 425 9.05 -19.49 0.99
C ARG A 425 9.73 -18.77 2.15
N THR A 426 9.54 -17.46 2.27
CA THR A 426 10.14 -16.62 3.33
C THR A 426 9.68 -17.04 4.71
N TRP A 427 8.40 -17.31 4.91
CA TRP A 427 7.80 -17.59 6.21
C TRP A 427 7.57 -19.09 6.48
N ARG A 428 8.22 -19.97 5.71
CA ARG A 428 8.13 -21.42 5.87
C ARG A 428 8.45 -21.89 7.29
N SER A 429 9.38 -21.21 7.97
CA SER A 429 9.77 -21.51 9.35
C SER A 429 8.62 -21.51 10.35
N LEU A 430 7.53 -20.76 10.08
CA LEU A 430 6.36 -20.73 10.95
C LEU A 430 5.46 -21.97 10.80
N TRP A 431 5.54 -22.71 9.70
CA TRP A 431 4.80 -23.92 9.42
C TRP A 431 5.71 -25.02 8.86
N PRO A 432 6.71 -25.49 9.65
CA PRO A 432 7.77 -26.36 9.12
C PRO A 432 7.25 -27.72 8.64
N GLU A 433 6.09 -28.17 9.12
CA GLU A 433 5.49 -29.45 8.74
C GLU A 433 4.63 -29.38 7.47
N LEU A 434 4.26 -28.18 6.99
CA LEU A 434 3.45 -28.00 5.79
C LEU A 434 4.30 -27.91 4.52
N PRO A 435 3.84 -28.47 3.39
CA PRO A 435 4.36 -28.12 2.06
C PRO A 435 4.26 -26.61 1.82
N VAL A 436 5.24 -26.03 1.14
CA VAL A 436 5.30 -24.56 0.93
C VAL A 436 4.05 -24.03 0.22
N GLU A 437 3.51 -24.80 -0.71
CA GLU A 437 2.33 -24.46 -1.50
C GLU A 437 1.05 -24.36 -0.66
N GLU A 438 1.03 -25.02 0.51
CA GLU A 438 -0.13 -25.10 1.39
C GLU A 438 -0.07 -24.14 2.57
N LEU A 439 1.02 -23.40 2.75
CA LEU A 439 1.07 -22.38 3.79
C LEU A 439 -0.12 -21.41 3.66
N PRO A 440 -0.77 -21.04 4.78
CA PRO A 440 -1.99 -20.23 4.76
C PRO A 440 -1.71 -18.74 4.41
N ILE A 441 -0.91 -18.53 3.36
CA ILE A 441 -0.62 -17.22 2.75
C ILE A 441 -1.06 -17.30 1.29
N VAL A 442 -2.24 -16.79 0.98
CA VAL A 442 -2.78 -16.81 -0.38
C VAL A 442 -2.27 -15.63 -1.20
N SER A 443 -2.65 -15.56 -2.47
CA SER A 443 -2.40 -14.40 -3.32
C SER A 443 -3.70 -13.68 -3.61
N ILE A 444 -3.72 -12.35 -3.44
CA ILE A 444 -4.74 -11.44 -3.94
C ILE A 444 -3.99 -10.32 -4.65
N THR A 445 -3.99 -10.36 -5.97
CA THR A 445 -3.23 -9.39 -6.76
C THR A 445 -3.81 -8.00 -6.61
N ASN A 446 -2.94 -7.01 -6.42
CA ASN A 446 -3.36 -5.62 -6.32
C ASN A 446 -4.15 -5.17 -7.54
N GLY A 447 -4.93 -4.13 -7.37
CA GLY A 447 -5.66 -3.45 -8.42
C GLY A 447 -5.68 -1.95 -8.20
N VAL A 448 -6.04 -1.18 -9.22
CA VAL A 448 -6.11 0.28 -9.15
C VAL A 448 -7.54 0.77 -9.38
N HIS A 449 -7.90 1.89 -8.79
CA HIS A 449 -9.25 2.46 -8.86
C HIS A 449 -9.47 3.14 -10.22
N PRO A 450 -10.33 2.61 -11.14
CA PRO A 450 -10.44 3.10 -12.52
C PRO A 450 -10.80 4.58 -12.59
N ARG A 451 -11.79 5.03 -11.80
CA ARG A 451 -12.23 6.44 -11.78
C ARG A 451 -11.15 7.42 -11.32
N THR A 452 -10.17 6.98 -10.53
CA THR A 452 -9.05 7.83 -10.10
C THR A 452 -7.99 7.96 -11.18
N TRP A 453 -7.73 6.87 -11.92
CA TRP A 453 -6.53 6.78 -12.75
C TRP A 453 -6.80 6.92 -14.24
N ILE A 454 -7.98 6.55 -14.75
CA ILE A 454 -8.37 6.85 -16.13
C ILE A 454 -8.65 8.35 -16.25
N THR A 455 -7.98 9.00 -17.19
CA THR A 455 -8.12 10.45 -17.36
C THR A 455 -9.47 10.81 -17.98
N HIS A 456 -9.94 12.03 -17.71
CA HIS A 456 -11.25 12.50 -18.17
C HIS A 456 -11.44 12.37 -19.68
N ASP A 457 -10.48 12.78 -20.50
CA ASP A 457 -10.58 12.64 -21.95
C ASP A 457 -10.70 11.18 -22.39
N MET A 458 -10.03 10.28 -21.68
CA MET A 458 -10.12 8.84 -21.94
C MET A 458 -11.45 8.27 -21.43
N VAL A 459 -11.95 8.74 -20.27
CA VAL A 459 -13.28 8.39 -19.76
C VAL A 459 -14.35 8.78 -20.77
N ASP A 460 -14.31 10.00 -21.32
CA ASP A 460 -15.28 10.47 -22.32
C ASP A 460 -15.24 9.63 -23.61
N LEU A 461 -14.05 9.17 -24.00
CA LEU A 461 -13.91 8.25 -25.13
C LEU A 461 -14.51 6.87 -24.80
N LEU A 462 -14.15 6.29 -23.66
CA LEU A 462 -14.62 4.98 -23.24
C LEU A 462 -16.14 4.97 -23.01
N ASP A 463 -16.73 6.01 -22.42
CA ASP A 463 -18.17 6.11 -22.21
C ASP A 463 -18.96 6.03 -23.52
N ARG A 464 -18.42 6.58 -24.62
CA ARG A 464 -19.09 6.52 -25.93
C ARG A 464 -19.14 5.12 -26.54
N TYR A 465 -18.14 4.28 -26.27
CA TYR A 465 -18.00 2.96 -26.88
C TYR A 465 -18.36 1.80 -25.95
N LEU A 466 -18.03 1.92 -24.65
CA LEU A 466 -18.27 0.90 -23.63
C LEU A 466 -19.52 1.19 -22.79
N GLY A 467 -20.01 2.45 -22.81
CA GLY A 467 -21.04 2.94 -21.91
C GLY A 467 -20.52 3.14 -20.48
N PRO A 468 -21.27 3.82 -19.60
CA PRO A 468 -20.81 4.15 -18.24
C PRO A 468 -20.57 2.93 -17.33
N GLN A 469 -21.02 1.77 -17.74
CA GLN A 469 -20.90 0.52 -16.97
C GLN A 469 -19.44 0.14 -16.69
N PHE A 470 -18.47 0.54 -17.53
CA PHE A 470 -17.05 0.24 -17.25
C PHE A 470 -16.53 0.94 -15.97
N GLN A 471 -17.19 2.02 -15.55
CA GLN A 471 -16.87 2.72 -14.30
C GLN A 471 -17.65 2.18 -13.10
N ASP A 472 -18.90 1.76 -13.30
CA ASP A 472 -19.81 1.31 -12.25
C ASP A 472 -19.59 -0.17 -11.92
N GLU A 473 -19.33 -0.98 -12.94
CA GLU A 473 -19.16 -2.43 -12.86
C GLU A 473 -17.89 -2.87 -13.63
N PRO A 474 -16.68 -2.40 -13.26
CA PRO A 474 -15.46 -2.68 -14.01
C PRO A 474 -15.09 -4.17 -14.03
N THR A 475 -15.67 -4.98 -13.16
CA THR A 475 -15.52 -6.45 -13.12
C THR A 475 -16.40 -7.18 -14.13
N ASN A 476 -17.32 -6.50 -14.79
CA ASN A 476 -18.13 -7.05 -15.85
C ASN A 476 -17.30 -7.21 -17.13
N LEU A 477 -16.82 -8.41 -17.39
CA LEU A 477 -15.88 -8.69 -18.50
C LEU A 477 -16.44 -8.29 -19.87
N LYS A 478 -17.79 -8.42 -20.07
CA LYS A 478 -18.44 -8.09 -21.34
C LYS A 478 -18.35 -6.62 -21.73
N VAL A 479 -18.19 -5.74 -20.77
CA VAL A 479 -18.03 -4.30 -21.03
C VAL A 479 -16.75 -4.06 -21.83
N TRP A 480 -15.65 -4.73 -21.44
CA TRP A 480 -14.34 -4.60 -22.08
C TRP A 480 -14.23 -5.28 -23.44
N ASP A 481 -15.16 -6.17 -23.82
CA ASP A 481 -15.21 -6.79 -25.16
C ASP A 481 -15.44 -5.76 -26.28
N ASN A 482 -15.97 -4.59 -25.95
CA ASN A 482 -16.20 -3.52 -26.91
C ASN A 482 -14.98 -2.64 -27.21
N MET A 483 -13.81 -2.92 -26.60
CA MET A 483 -12.57 -2.13 -26.83
C MET A 483 -12.17 -2.08 -28.31
N ASP A 484 -12.38 -3.16 -29.05
CA ASP A 484 -12.04 -3.22 -30.50
C ASP A 484 -12.89 -2.28 -31.34
N ARG A 485 -14.08 -1.88 -30.89
CA ARG A 485 -14.98 -0.94 -31.58
C ARG A 485 -14.52 0.50 -31.51
N ILE A 486 -13.60 0.83 -30.61
CA ILE A 486 -13.08 2.20 -30.48
C ILE A 486 -12.33 2.56 -31.77
N SER A 487 -12.65 3.73 -32.35
CA SER A 487 -11.93 4.23 -33.52
C SER A 487 -10.44 4.39 -33.20
N ASP A 488 -9.58 3.85 -34.07
CA ASP A 488 -8.14 3.97 -33.94
C ASP A 488 -7.69 5.43 -33.90
N GLU A 489 -8.28 6.26 -34.74
CA GLU A 489 -7.98 7.68 -34.81
C GLU A 489 -8.40 8.38 -33.49
N GLU A 490 -9.60 8.13 -32.98
CA GLU A 490 -10.06 8.77 -31.74
C GLU A 490 -9.19 8.38 -30.55
N LEU A 491 -8.85 7.09 -30.42
CA LEU A 491 -8.00 6.61 -29.35
C LEU A 491 -6.60 7.26 -29.42
N PHE A 492 -5.99 7.19 -30.61
CA PHE A 492 -4.62 7.70 -30.75
C PHE A 492 -4.57 9.23 -30.59
N ARG A 493 -5.52 10.00 -31.17
CA ARG A 493 -5.59 11.45 -31.00
C ARG A 493 -5.87 11.86 -29.55
N THR A 494 -6.66 11.06 -28.82
CA THR A 494 -6.86 11.30 -27.39
C THR A 494 -5.57 11.10 -26.61
N HIS A 495 -4.80 10.07 -26.93
CA HIS A 495 -3.50 9.83 -26.34
C HIS A 495 -2.45 10.90 -26.70
N GLU A 496 -2.38 11.34 -27.97
CA GLU A 496 -1.50 12.44 -28.40
C GLU A 496 -1.77 13.72 -27.61
N ARG A 497 -3.03 14.10 -27.40
CA ARG A 497 -3.37 15.27 -26.56
C ARG A 497 -2.90 15.09 -25.12
N ARG A 498 -2.87 13.86 -24.58
CA ARG A 498 -2.34 13.59 -23.24
C ARG A 498 -0.81 13.76 -23.20
N ARG A 499 -0.10 13.32 -24.23
CA ARG A 499 1.35 13.53 -24.38
C ARG A 499 1.68 15.02 -24.51
N GLU A 500 0.94 15.80 -25.29
CA GLU A 500 1.08 17.25 -25.37
C GLU A 500 0.95 17.92 -23.99
N ARG A 501 -0.10 17.54 -23.23
CA ARG A 501 -0.30 18.04 -21.86
C ARG A 501 0.81 17.60 -20.90
N LEU A 502 1.32 16.38 -21.04
CA LEU A 502 2.47 15.91 -20.25
C LEU A 502 3.71 16.75 -20.55
N VAL A 503 4.04 16.98 -21.81
CA VAL A 503 5.19 17.82 -22.20
C VAL A 503 5.04 19.24 -21.65
N ALA A 504 3.87 19.87 -21.79
CA ALA A 504 3.60 21.20 -21.22
C ALA A 504 3.75 21.21 -19.68
N PHE A 505 3.27 20.17 -19.00
CA PHE A 505 3.44 20.01 -17.56
C PHE A 505 4.92 19.87 -17.18
N VAL A 506 5.68 19.04 -17.89
CA VAL A 506 7.12 18.85 -17.67
C VAL A 506 7.88 20.17 -17.81
N ARG A 507 7.63 20.91 -18.89
CA ARG A 507 8.25 22.22 -19.14
C ARG A 507 7.97 23.22 -18.01
N THR A 508 6.73 23.26 -17.54
CA THR A 508 6.34 24.09 -16.38
C THR A 508 7.08 23.69 -15.11
N ARG A 509 7.15 22.38 -14.82
CA ARG A 509 7.86 21.86 -13.63
C ARG A 509 9.37 22.11 -13.73
N MET A 510 9.98 21.90 -14.88
CA MET A 510 11.41 22.18 -15.13
C MET A 510 11.73 23.65 -14.93
N ARG A 511 10.93 24.56 -15.47
CA ARG A 511 11.07 25.99 -15.26
C ARG A 511 11.08 26.34 -13.76
N LEU A 512 10.10 25.83 -12.99
CA LEU A 512 10.01 26.06 -11.55
C LEU A 512 11.21 25.46 -10.78
N GLN A 513 11.73 24.31 -11.20
CA GLN A 513 12.93 23.70 -10.62
C GLN A 513 14.16 24.58 -10.85
N LEU A 514 14.37 25.06 -12.08
CA LEU A 514 15.49 25.91 -12.45
C LEU A 514 15.42 27.27 -11.74
N GLN A 515 14.23 27.88 -11.64
CA GLN A 515 14.01 29.11 -10.88
C GLN A 515 14.39 28.96 -9.40
N ARG A 516 13.94 27.87 -8.76
CA ARG A 516 14.27 27.56 -7.35
C ARG A 516 15.77 27.35 -7.13
N ARG A 517 16.48 26.84 -8.12
CA ARG A 517 17.95 26.66 -8.07
C ARG A 517 18.71 27.94 -8.35
N GLY A 518 18.04 29.06 -8.67
CA GLY A 518 18.68 30.32 -9.03
C GLY A 518 19.47 30.29 -10.34
N MET A 519 19.01 29.44 -11.30
CA MET A 519 19.65 29.37 -12.63
C MET A 519 19.42 30.64 -13.44
N THR A 520 20.24 30.83 -14.47
CA THR A 520 20.14 32.01 -15.34
C THR A 520 18.84 32.01 -16.13
N GLU A 521 18.37 33.21 -16.53
CA GLU A 521 17.15 33.35 -17.34
C GLU A 521 17.22 32.55 -18.65
N ALA A 522 18.39 32.46 -19.27
CA ALA A 522 18.60 31.69 -20.50
C ALA A 522 18.41 30.18 -20.26
N GLU A 523 18.87 29.65 -19.12
CA GLU A 523 18.65 28.25 -18.73
C GLU A 523 17.19 28.00 -18.39
N ILE A 524 16.52 28.95 -17.72
CA ILE A 524 15.09 28.86 -17.40
C ILE A 524 14.25 28.86 -18.70
N GLN A 525 14.57 29.70 -19.66
CA GLN A 525 13.91 29.70 -20.97
C GLN A 525 14.17 28.41 -21.74
N GLY A 526 15.37 27.83 -21.64
CA GLY A 526 15.69 26.55 -22.25
C GLY A 526 14.78 25.39 -21.78
N ALA A 527 14.09 25.54 -20.64
CA ALA A 527 13.09 24.57 -20.22
C ALA A 527 11.84 24.47 -21.13
N GLU A 528 11.61 25.49 -21.99
CA GLU A 528 10.49 25.48 -22.94
C GLU A 528 10.78 24.61 -24.18
N ASP A 529 12.07 24.30 -24.42
CA ASP A 529 12.52 23.49 -25.55
C ASP A 529 12.73 22.00 -25.20
N VAL A 530 12.62 21.61 -23.91
CA VAL A 530 12.78 20.21 -23.53
C VAL A 530 11.59 19.38 -24.00
N LEU A 531 11.86 18.19 -24.46
CA LEU A 531 10.91 17.20 -24.96
C LEU A 531 10.05 17.70 -26.14
N SER A 532 9.57 16.77 -26.93
CA SER A 532 8.69 17.04 -28.08
C SER A 532 7.38 16.24 -27.92
N PRO A 533 6.21 16.84 -28.17
CA PRO A 533 4.95 16.12 -28.13
C PRO A 533 4.79 15.06 -29.25
N TYR A 534 5.72 15.01 -30.21
CA TYR A 534 5.68 14.08 -31.35
C TYR A 534 6.63 12.89 -31.21
N THR A 535 7.47 12.90 -30.17
CA THR A 535 8.53 11.93 -29.92
C THR A 535 8.04 10.82 -28.99
N LEU A 536 8.45 9.56 -29.23
CA LEU A 536 8.20 8.42 -28.37
C LEU A 536 8.67 8.71 -26.94
N THR A 537 7.75 8.78 -26.01
CA THR A 537 7.99 9.19 -24.62
C THR A 537 7.99 7.99 -23.68
N ILE A 538 9.12 7.72 -23.05
CA ILE A 538 9.30 6.63 -22.08
C ILE A 538 9.45 7.26 -20.69
N SER A 539 8.66 6.80 -19.74
CA SER A 539 8.74 7.28 -18.36
C SER A 539 9.12 6.18 -17.38
N PHE A 540 10.02 6.53 -16.46
CA PHE A 540 10.36 5.76 -15.27
C PHE A 540 10.03 6.58 -14.03
N SER A 541 9.04 6.16 -13.25
CA SER A 541 8.63 6.91 -12.07
C SER A 541 8.30 5.99 -10.90
N ARG A 542 9.22 5.97 -9.92
CA ARG A 542 9.18 5.05 -8.78
C ARG A 542 9.97 5.59 -7.59
N ARG A 543 9.80 4.98 -6.40
CA ARG A 543 10.77 5.16 -5.32
C ARG A 543 12.14 4.68 -5.79
N PHE A 544 13.17 5.51 -5.64
CA PHE A 544 14.53 5.13 -5.93
C PHE A 544 15.06 4.21 -4.84
N ALA A 545 15.38 2.98 -5.22
CA ALA A 545 16.03 1.94 -4.44
C ALA A 545 16.81 1.05 -5.41
N THR A 546 17.91 0.44 -4.97
CA THR A 546 18.85 -0.30 -5.83
C THR A 546 18.18 -1.38 -6.66
N TYR A 547 17.27 -2.18 -6.05
CA TYR A 547 16.60 -3.27 -6.75
C TYR A 547 15.68 -2.82 -7.89
N LYS A 548 15.27 -1.54 -7.92
CA LYS A 548 14.42 -0.98 -8.98
C LYS A 548 15.19 -0.56 -10.23
N ARG A 549 16.50 -0.48 -10.13
CA ARG A 549 17.48 -0.30 -11.23
C ARG A 549 17.12 0.82 -12.19
N ALA A 550 16.87 2.01 -11.64
CA ALA A 550 16.57 3.20 -12.45
C ALA A 550 17.67 3.54 -13.47
N ASN A 551 18.90 3.09 -13.21
CA ASN A 551 20.08 3.31 -14.04
C ASN A 551 20.38 2.16 -15.03
N LEU A 552 19.48 1.19 -15.21
CA LEU A 552 19.76 0.04 -16.09
C LEU A 552 20.07 0.46 -17.53
N LEU A 553 19.40 1.51 -18.04
CA LEU A 553 19.71 2.12 -19.34
C LEU A 553 21.10 2.80 -19.39
N LEU A 554 21.65 3.23 -18.24
CA LEU A 554 22.99 3.82 -18.20
C LEU A 554 24.14 2.81 -18.24
N LYS A 555 23.84 1.50 -18.30
CA LYS A 555 24.88 0.46 -18.51
C LYS A 555 25.55 0.57 -19.88
N ASP A 556 24.82 1.11 -20.89
CA ASP A 556 25.39 1.43 -22.22
C ASP A 556 25.03 2.87 -22.62
N PRO A 557 25.81 3.87 -22.14
CA PRO A 557 25.51 5.28 -22.34
C PRO A 557 25.51 5.72 -23.81
N GLU A 558 26.42 5.19 -24.62
CA GLU A 558 26.54 5.59 -26.03
C GLU A 558 25.39 5.01 -26.87
N ARG A 559 24.93 3.82 -26.58
CA ARG A 559 23.76 3.23 -27.21
C ARG A 559 22.49 4.04 -26.88
N LEU A 560 22.38 4.48 -25.60
CA LEU A 560 21.30 5.35 -25.16
C LEU A 560 21.32 6.70 -25.89
N ILE A 561 22.49 7.34 -26.00
CA ILE A 561 22.66 8.60 -26.72
C ILE A 561 22.23 8.43 -28.18
N GLY A 562 22.60 7.32 -28.82
CA GLY A 562 22.19 7.01 -30.18
C GLY A 562 20.66 7.01 -30.35
N LEU A 563 19.92 6.39 -29.43
CA LEU A 563 18.45 6.37 -29.46
C LEU A 563 17.83 7.74 -29.18
N LEU A 564 18.40 8.50 -28.23
CA LEU A 564 17.91 9.84 -27.88
C LEU A 564 18.13 10.87 -28.97
N THR A 565 19.19 10.71 -29.78
CA THR A 565 19.63 11.68 -30.82
C THR A 565 19.34 11.21 -32.24
N ASP A 566 18.65 10.07 -32.41
CA ASP A 566 18.25 9.61 -33.74
C ASP A 566 17.39 10.69 -34.44
N SER A 567 17.76 11.07 -35.66
CA SER A 567 17.10 12.15 -36.37
C SER A 567 15.72 11.79 -36.96
N GLU A 568 15.46 10.51 -37.18
CA GLU A 568 14.22 10.03 -37.78
C GLU A 568 13.27 9.43 -36.76
N ARG A 569 13.82 8.74 -35.77
CA ARG A 569 13.07 7.94 -34.78
C ARG A 569 13.59 8.15 -33.35
N PRO A 570 13.65 9.39 -32.88
CA PRO A 570 14.19 9.67 -31.55
C PRO A 570 13.29 9.12 -30.45
N ILE A 571 13.89 8.83 -29.28
CA ILE A 571 13.15 8.62 -28.04
C ILE A 571 13.37 9.77 -27.09
N GLN A 572 12.52 9.90 -26.09
CA GLN A 572 12.74 10.82 -24.97
C GLN A 572 12.39 10.17 -23.64
N LEU A 573 13.10 10.58 -22.57
CA LEU A 573 13.00 9.94 -21.26
C LEU A 573 12.57 10.93 -20.18
N ILE A 574 11.63 10.50 -19.33
CA ILE A 574 11.21 11.24 -18.15
C ILE A 574 11.43 10.37 -16.92
N PHE A 575 12.29 10.85 -16.02
CA PHE A 575 12.50 10.21 -14.71
C PHE A 575 11.87 11.06 -13.61
N ALA A 576 11.24 10.41 -12.65
CA ALA A 576 10.70 11.05 -11.45
C ALA A 576 10.68 10.07 -10.27
N GLY A 577 10.80 10.59 -9.06
CA GLY A 577 10.71 9.76 -7.84
C GLY A 577 11.62 10.24 -6.74
N LYS A 578 11.44 9.66 -5.57
CA LYS A 578 12.14 10.00 -4.33
C LYS A 578 12.89 8.77 -3.81
N ALA A 579 14.10 8.96 -3.27
CA ALA A 579 14.77 7.99 -2.42
C ALA A 579 14.31 8.16 -0.97
N HIS A 580 14.34 7.09 -0.17
CA HIS A 580 14.12 7.25 1.27
C HIS A 580 15.20 8.18 1.86
N PRO A 581 14.90 9.03 2.85
CA PRO A 581 15.89 9.97 3.42
C PRO A 581 17.20 9.32 3.85
N HIS A 582 17.17 8.10 4.35
CA HIS A 582 18.35 7.35 4.78
C HIS A 582 18.95 6.42 3.69
N ASP A 583 18.35 6.34 2.50
CA ASP A 583 18.83 5.52 1.39
C ASP A 583 19.83 6.32 0.53
N LEU A 584 21.10 6.28 0.93
CA LEU A 584 22.19 6.98 0.24
C LEU A 584 22.43 6.41 -1.17
N GLU A 585 22.27 5.10 -1.36
CA GLU A 585 22.42 4.46 -2.66
C GLU A 585 21.30 4.90 -3.62
N GLY A 586 20.07 4.96 -3.14
CA GLY A 586 18.95 5.50 -3.91
C GLY A 586 19.12 6.97 -4.30
N LYS A 587 19.69 7.79 -3.40
CA LYS A 587 20.05 9.19 -3.71
C LYS A 587 21.15 9.30 -4.76
N GLU A 588 22.12 8.39 -4.72
CA GLU A 588 23.21 8.31 -5.69
C GLU A 588 22.70 7.92 -7.09
N LEU A 589 21.74 7.00 -7.18
CA LEU A 589 21.07 6.69 -8.45
C LEU A 589 20.38 7.92 -9.07
N ILE A 590 19.72 8.75 -8.26
CA ILE A 590 19.14 10.02 -8.71
C ILE A 590 20.24 10.93 -9.26
N ARG A 591 21.34 11.09 -8.54
CA ARG A 591 22.48 11.92 -8.94
C ARG A 591 23.05 11.50 -10.29
N GLN A 592 23.26 10.20 -10.49
CA GLN A 592 23.76 9.63 -11.76
C GLN A 592 22.86 9.99 -12.95
N LEU A 593 21.55 9.81 -12.81
CA LEU A 593 20.58 10.17 -13.86
C LEU A 593 20.56 11.67 -14.16
N VAL A 594 20.62 12.50 -13.11
CA VAL A 594 20.65 13.97 -13.26
C VAL A 594 21.95 14.43 -13.95
N HIS A 595 23.09 13.82 -13.64
CA HIS A 595 24.36 14.13 -14.30
C HIS A 595 24.30 13.74 -15.78
N PHE A 596 23.80 12.55 -16.11
CA PHE A 596 23.64 12.12 -17.48
C PHE A 596 22.66 13.04 -18.27
N ALA A 597 21.55 13.44 -17.68
CA ALA A 597 20.58 14.34 -18.30
C ALA A 597 21.12 15.77 -18.54
N ARG A 598 22.27 16.14 -17.95
CA ARG A 598 22.95 17.42 -18.20
C ARG A 598 23.91 17.39 -19.38
N ASP A 599 24.19 16.21 -19.96
CA ASP A 599 25.03 16.10 -21.15
C ASP A 599 24.40 16.94 -22.26
N PRO A 600 25.16 17.90 -22.90
CA PRO A 600 24.63 18.76 -23.96
C PRO A 600 23.98 18.02 -25.13
N ARG A 601 24.36 16.77 -25.39
CA ARG A 601 23.83 15.95 -26.48
C ARG A 601 22.38 15.50 -26.21
N VAL A 602 21.98 15.32 -24.93
CA VAL A 602 20.70 14.70 -24.57
C VAL A 602 19.81 15.52 -23.64
N ARG A 603 20.25 16.68 -23.17
CA ARG A 603 19.54 17.52 -22.20
C ARG A 603 18.14 17.97 -22.63
N SER A 604 17.82 17.97 -23.90
CA SER A 604 16.48 18.27 -24.42
C SER A 604 15.60 17.04 -24.54
N GLN A 605 16.16 15.82 -24.51
CA GLN A 605 15.43 14.56 -24.64
C GLN A 605 15.32 13.78 -23.33
N MET A 606 16.08 14.13 -22.29
CA MET A 606 16.02 13.43 -20.99
C MET A 606 15.91 14.42 -19.84
N VAL A 607 14.91 14.22 -18.98
CA VAL A 607 14.63 15.08 -17.84
C VAL A 607 14.43 14.27 -16.55
N PHE A 608 14.81 14.89 -15.42
CA PHE A 608 14.47 14.41 -14.08
C PHE A 608 13.53 15.42 -13.40
N LEU A 609 12.34 14.98 -12.98
CA LEU A 609 11.36 15.82 -12.30
C LEU A 609 11.44 15.62 -10.79
N GLU A 610 11.66 16.74 -10.08
CA GLU A 610 11.68 16.77 -8.62
C GLU A 610 10.28 16.69 -8.03
N ASP A 611 10.23 16.19 -6.80
CA ASP A 611 9.06 16.18 -5.93
C ASP A 611 7.85 15.43 -6.52
N TYR A 612 8.09 14.17 -6.86
CA TYR A 612 7.05 13.27 -7.37
C TYR A 612 5.87 13.18 -6.41
N ASP A 613 4.65 13.44 -6.92
CA ASP A 613 3.39 13.43 -6.20
C ASP A 613 2.26 12.78 -7.02
N LEU A 614 1.03 12.69 -6.46
CA LEU A 614 -0.13 12.11 -7.15
C LEU A 614 -0.53 12.88 -8.42
N THR A 615 -0.33 14.20 -8.46
CA THR A 615 -0.60 15.01 -9.65
C THR A 615 0.36 14.62 -10.77
N MET A 616 1.66 14.59 -10.48
CA MET A 616 2.68 14.16 -11.45
C MET A 616 2.44 12.72 -11.90
N ALA A 617 2.06 11.82 -10.99
CA ALA A 617 1.72 10.44 -11.31
C ALA A 617 0.61 10.35 -12.37
N ARG A 618 -0.46 11.15 -12.24
CA ARG A 618 -1.57 11.18 -13.21
C ARG A 618 -1.11 11.65 -14.59
N TYR A 619 -0.26 12.68 -14.66
CA TYR A 619 0.28 13.16 -15.95
C TYR A 619 1.17 12.09 -16.60
N LEU A 620 2.10 11.50 -15.86
CA LEU A 620 3.05 10.52 -16.37
C LEU A 620 2.36 9.23 -16.83
N THR A 621 1.46 8.66 -16.00
CA THR A 621 0.75 7.41 -16.34
C THR A 621 -0.26 7.56 -17.46
N SER A 622 -0.59 8.77 -17.91
CA SER A 622 -1.57 8.99 -18.97
C SER A 622 -0.99 9.61 -20.24
N GLY A 623 0.17 10.24 -20.14
CA GLY A 623 0.76 10.98 -21.28
C GLY A 623 2.07 10.38 -21.80
N SER A 624 2.64 9.38 -21.15
CA SER A 624 3.75 8.58 -21.69
C SER A 624 3.25 7.62 -22.75
N ASP A 625 4.13 7.15 -23.62
CA ASP A 625 3.82 6.07 -24.57
C ASP A 625 4.23 4.73 -24.00
N VAL A 626 5.36 4.69 -23.27
CA VAL A 626 5.90 3.49 -22.62
C VAL A 626 6.14 3.76 -21.14
N TRP A 627 5.73 2.80 -20.31
CA TRP A 627 5.99 2.76 -18.89
C TRP A 627 7.10 1.75 -18.60
N LEU A 628 8.28 2.25 -18.25
CA LEU A 628 9.46 1.43 -17.99
C LEU A 628 9.50 0.96 -16.54
N ASN A 629 9.73 -0.35 -16.34
CA ASN A 629 9.79 -0.96 -15.03
C ASN A 629 10.83 -2.09 -14.99
N THR A 630 11.93 -1.88 -14.28
CA THR A 630 13.12 -2.74 -14.31
C THR A 630 13.50 -3.29 -12.94
N PRO A 631 12.56 -3.86 -12.13
CA PRO A 631 12.90 -4.42 -10.84
C PRO A 631 13.78 -5.67 -10.98
N ARG A 632 14.52 -6.02 -9.92
CA ARG A 632 15.12 -7.35 -9.80
C ARG A 632 14.05 -8.34 -9.36
N ARG A 633 13.76 -9.32 -10.19
CA ARG A 633 12.89 -10.44 -9.83
C ARG A 633 13.50 -11.26 -8.68
N PRO A 634 12.75 -11.69 -7.64
CA PRO A 634 11.33 -11.45 -7.38
C PRO A 634 11.07 -10.32 -6.34
N LEU A 635 11.79 -9.22 -6.40
CA LEU A 635 11.80 -8.18 -5.35
C LEU A 635 10.70 -7.11 -5.49
N GLU A 636 9.90 -7.12 -6.56
CA GLU A 636 8.71 -6.27 -6.67
C GLU A 636 7.48 -7.05 -6.24
N ALA A 637 6.91 -6.72 -5.08
CA ALA A 637 5.76 -7.44 -4.54
C ALA A 637 4.55 -7.43 -5.48
N SER A 638 4.25 -6.30 -6.07
CA SER A 638 3.19 -6.16 -7.07
C SER A 638 3.55 -5.09 -8.10
N GLY A 639 3.77 -3.84 -7.66
CA GLY A 639 3.70 -2.67 -8.51
C GLY A 639 2.23 -2.35 -8.87
N THR A 640 1.92 -1.07 -9.02
CA THR A 640 0.58 -0.62 -9.47
C THR A 640 0.66 0.49 -10.51
N SER A 641 1.84 1.08 -10.72
CA SER A 641 2.01 2.21 -11.66
C SER A 641 1.80 1.78 -13.11
N GLY A 642 2.28 0.59 -13.49
CA GLY A 642 2.06 0.02 -14.81
C GLY A 642 0.58 -0.29 -15.10
N MET A 643 -0.21 -0.69 -14.08
CA MET A 643 -1.66 -0.87 -14.22
C MET A 643 -2.35 0.46 -14.54
N LYS A 644 -1.97 1.55 -13.83
CA LYS A 644 -2.48 2.91 -14.06
C LYS A 644 -2.15 3.40 -15.47
N ALA A 645 -0.92 3.13 -15.91
CA ALA A 645 -0.43 3.46 -17.24
C ALA A 645 -1.26 2.72 -18.32
N ALA A 646 -1.39 1.41 -18.21
CA ALA A 646 -2.12 0.60 -19.18
C ALA A 646 -3.61 0.96 -19.27
N MET A 647 -4.27 1.36 -18.18
CA MET A 647 -5.65 1.86 -18.23
C MET A 647 -5.83 3.14 -19.06
N ASN A 648 -4.75 3.86 -19.35
CA ASN A 648 -4.73 5.04 -20.22
C ASN A 648 -4.13 4.78 -21.61
N GLY A 649 -3.87 3.52 -21.97
CA GLY A 649 -3.29 3.13 -23.23
C GLY A 649 -1.76 3.25 -23.30
N VAL A 650 -1.08 3.50 -22.17
CA VAL A 650 0.38 3.50 -22.08
C VAL A 650 0.88 2.06 -21.98
N LEU A 651 1.83 1.66 -22.83
CA LEU A 651 2.31 0.28 -22.91
C LEU A 651 3.41 0.00 -21.88
N ASN A 652 3.36 -1.15 -21.23
CA ASN A 652 4.37 -1.56 -20.27
C ASN A 652 5.57 -2.21 -20.96
N LEU A 653 6.78 -1.76 -20.57
CA LEU A 653 8.06 -2.41 -20.84
C LEU A 653 8.67 -2.76 -19.48
N SER A 654 8.53 -4.02 -19.08
CA SER A 654 8.83 -4.42 -17.70
C SER A 654 9.46 -5.79 -17.62
N VAL A 655 10.35 -5.96 -16.62
CA VAL A 655 10.75 -7.30 -16.16
C VAL A 655 9.50 -8.04 -15.68
N LEU A 656 9.45 -9.36 -15.87
CA LEU A 656 8.39 -10.25 -15.39
C LEU A 656 8.48 -10.40 -13.86
N ASP A 657 7.94 -9.42 -13.14
CA ASP A 657 7.91 -9.37 -11.68
C ASP A 657 6.61 -8.74 -11.19
N GLY A 658 6.20 -9.07 -9.98
CA GLY A 658 4.97 -8.59 -9.37
C GLY A 658 3.73 -8.91 -10.21
N TRP A 659 2.90 -7.90 -10.48
CA TRP A 659 1.67 -8.06 -11.27
C TRP A 659 1.94 -8.41 -12.73
N TRP A 660 3.07 -7.95 -13.31
CA TRP A 660 3.37 -8.16 -14.71
C TRP A 660 3.73 -9.62 -15.03
N ASP A 661 4.25 -10.37 -14.04
CA ASP A 661 4.50 -11.80 -14.16
C ASP A 661 3.23 -12.61 -14.53
N GLU A 662 2.08 -12.20 -14.01
CA GLU A 662 0.80 -12.89 -14.24
C GLU A 662 -0.08 -12.25 -15.30
N ALA A 663 0.07 -10.95 -15.55
CA ALA A 663 -0.77 -10.21 -16.49
C ALA A 663 -0.14 -10.04 -17.87
N TYR A 664 1.14 -10.34 -18.03
CA TYR A 664 1.82 -10.19 -19.30
C TYR A 664 1.19 -11.05 -20.40
N ARG A 665 0.94 -10.40 -21.53
CA ARG A 665 0.57 -11.00 -22.82
C ARG A 665 1.37 -10.27 -23.91
N PRO A 666 1.89 -10.97 -24.93
CA PRO A 666 2.69 -10.32 -25.99
C PRO A 666 1.98 -9.16 -26.69
N GLU A 667 0.67 -9.19 -26.78
CA GLU A 667 -0.17 -8.12 -27.35
C GLU A 667 -0.38 -6.92 -26.42
N CYS A 668 -0.06 -7.02 -25.11
CA CYS A 668 -0.34 -5.97 -24.12
C CYS A 668 0.89 -5.12 -23.77
N GLY A 669 2.10 -5.49 -24.25
CA GLY A 669 3.35 -4.82 -23.91
C GLY A 669 4.57 -5.69 -24.13
N TRP A 670 5.65 -5.43 -23.42
CA TRP A 670 6.91 -6.15 -23.60
C TRP A 670 7.46 -6.65 -22.26
N ALA A 671 8.07 -7.83 -22.29
CA ALA A 671 8.78 -8.44 -21.18
C ALA A 671 10.30 -8.32 -21.38
N VAL A 672 10.99 -7.81 -20.36
CA VAL A 672 12.46 -7.84 -20.30
C VAL A 672 12.87 -9.15 -19.63
N GLY A 673 13.58 -10.03 -20.35
CA GLY A 673 13.87 -11.39 -19.92
C GLY A 673 12.65 -12.32 -20.00
N SER A 674 12.81 -13.56 -19.52
CA SER A 674 11.78 -14.62 -19.55
C SER A 674 11.37 -15.09 -18.14
N GLY A 675 11.69 -14.30 -17.11
CA GLY A 675 11.34 -14.61 -15.70
C GLY A 675 12.43 -15.37 -14.96
N GLU A 676 13.66 -15.28 -15.41
CA GLU A 676 14.82 -15.89 -14.77
C GLU A 676 15.16 -15.21 -13.44
N GLU A 677 15.69 -15.98 -12.49
CA GLU A 677 16.29 -15.49 -11.24
C GLU A 677 17.81 -15.74 -11.29
N TYR A 678 18.59 -14.70 -11.04
CA TYR A 678 20.05 -14.76 -11.12
C TYR A 678 20.67 -14.67 -9.74
N ALA A 679 21.67 -15.51 -9.47
CA ALA A 679 22.50 -15.40 -8.26
C ALA A 679 23.51 -14.25 -8.37
N ASP A 680 24.04 -13.99 -9.59
CA ASP A 680 24.91 -12.87 -9.89
C ASP A 680 24.13 -11.68 -10.41
N THR A 681 24.11 -10.61 -9.62
CA THR A 681 23.34 -9.39 -9.92
C THR A 681 23.98 -8.52 -10.99
N GLU A 682 25.29 -8.60 -11.21
CA GLU A 682 25.98 -7.85 -12.28
C GLU A 682 25.71 -8.49 -13.62
N LEU A 683 25.83 -9.82 -13.69
CA LEU A 683 25.46 -10.59 -14.89
C LEU A 683 23.99 -10.39 -15.26
N GLN A 684 23.08 -10.36 -14.27
CA GLN A 684 21.67 -10.05 -14.50
C GLN A 684 21.51 -8.68 -15.16
N ASP A 685 22.19 -7.64 -14.64
CA ASP A 685 22.10 -6.29 -15.17
C ASP A 685 22.63 -6.20 -16.61
N GLU A 686 23.70 -6.91 -16.95
CA GLU A 686 24.24 -6.95 -18.31
C GLU A 686 23.26 -7.61 -19.28
N ILE A 687 22.71 -8.78 -18.93
CA ILE A 687 21.79 -9.53 -19.79
C ILE A 687 20.50 -8.75 -19.99
N GLU A 688 19.87 -8.26 -18.90
CA GLU A 688 18.60 -7.56 -18.98
C GLU A 688 18.74 -6.16 -19.58
N SER A 689 19.86 -5.45 -19.40
CA SER A 689 20.15 -4.21 -20.12
C SER A 689 20.23 -4.42 -21.63
N LYS A 690 20.92 -5.48 -22.07
CA LYS A 690 20.98 -5.83 -23.49
C LYS A 690 19.61 -6.18 -24.05
N ALA A 691 18.85 -7.02 -23.36
CA ALA A 691 17.49 -7.38 -23.76
C ALA A 691 16.57 -6.14 -23.85
N LEU A 692 16.71 -5.20 -22.92
CA LEU A 692 15.97 -3.94 -22.91
C LEU A 692 16.27 -3.09 -24.17
N TYR A 693 17.54 -2.95 -24.53
CA TYR A 693 17.94 -2.24 -25.74
C TYR A 693 17.47 -2.93 -27.02
N ASP A 694 17.61 -4.28 -27.08
CA ASP A 694 17.16 -5.03 -28.24
C ASP A 694 15.64 -4.87 -28.48
N LEU A 695 14.83 -4.84 -27.40
CA LEU A 695 13.39 -4.54 -27.48
C LEU A 695 13.13 -3.10 -27.96
N LEU A 696 13.87 -2.13 -27.45
CA LEU A 696 13.72 -0.72 -27.87
C LEU A 696 14.03 -0.55 -29.36
N GLU A 697 15.15 -1.07 -29.84
CA GLU A 697 15.65 -0.85 -31.20
C GLU A 697 14.92 -1.68 -32.26
N GLN A 698 14.58 -2.94 -31.94
CA GLN A 698 14.05 -3.88 -32.92
C GLN A 698 12.52 -3.93 -32.95
N GLU A 699 11.85 -3.61 -31.82
CA GLU A 699 10.40 -3.70 -31.74
C GLU A 699 9.72 -2.37 -31.43
N ILE A 700 10.05 -1.71 -30.32
CA ILE A 700 9.28 -0.60 -29.76
C ILE A 700 9.37 0.64 -30.66
N VAL A 701 10.59 1.09 -30.95
CA VAL A 701 10.83 2.29 -31.77
C VAL A 701 10.30 2.08 -33.21
N PRO A 702 10.60 0.97 -33.90
CA PRO A 702 10.02 0.71 -35.22
C PRO A 702 8.49 0.69 -35.20
N LEU A 703 7.86 0.05 -34.22
CA LEU A 703 6.40 -0.08 -34.13
C LEU A 703 5.72 1.29 -33.94
N PHE A 704 6.29 2.15 -33.07
CA PHE A 704 5.74 3.49 -32.80
C PHE A 704 5.82 4.39 -34.02
N TYR A 705 6.92 4.37 -34.79
CA TYR A 705 7.15 5.20 -35.97
C TYR A 705 6.60 4.62 -37.28
N SER A 706 6.12 3.37 -37.28
CA SER A 706 5.47 2.76 -38.44
C SER A 706 4.08 3.34 -38.64
N ARG A 707 3.94 4.25 -39.61
CA ARG A 707 2.67 4.92 -39.91
C ARG A 707 2.01 4.36 -41.15
N GLY A 708 0.68 4.15 -41.09
CA GLY A 708 -0.13 3.88 -42.27
C GLY A 708 -0.26 5.11 -43.18
N ARG A 709 -0.95 4.97 -44.31
CA ARG A 709 -1.22 6.09 -45.25
C ARG A 709 -2.00 7.23 -44.62
N ASP A 710 -2.77 6.95 -43.59
CA ASP A 710 -3.56 7.89 -42.78
C ASP A 710 -2.76 8.53 -41.63
N GLY A 711 -1.46 8.19 -41.49
CA GLY A 711 -0.57 8.70 -40.46
C GLY A 711 -0.73 8.00 -39.11
N LEU A 712 -1.56 6.94 -39.00
CA LEU A 712 -1.79 6.23 -37.74
C LEU A 712 -0.85 5.02 -37.56
N PRO A 713 -0.30 4.79 -36.34
CA PRO A 713 0.51 3.62 -36.03
C PRO A 713 -0.39 2.43 -35.64
N ARG A 714 -0.95 1.73 -36.62
CA ARG A 714 -1.97 0.70 -36.40
C ARG A 714 -1.57 -0.38 -35.39
N GLY A 715 -0.39 -0.96 -35.56
CA GLY A 715 0.09 -1.99 -34.62
C GLY A 715 0.32 -1.47 -33.20
N TRP A 716 0.65 -0.18 -33.04
CA TRP A 716 0.72 0.47 -31.73
C TRP A 716 -0.67 0.58 -31.09
N ILE A 717 -1.65 1.02 -31.86
CA ILE A 717 -3.04 1.22 -31.41
C ILE A 717 -3.68 -0.12 -31.02
N GLU A 718 -3.43 -1.19 -31.77
CA GLU A 718 -3.87 -2.55 -31.41
C GLU A 718 -3.34 -2.95 -30.02
N ARG A 719 -2.03 -2.72 -29.75
CA ARG A 719 -1.46 -3.00 -28.42
C ARG A 719 -2.08 -2.12 -27.33
N MET A 720 -2.36 -0.84 -27.62
CA MET A 720 -3.04 0.04 -26.66
C MET A 720 -4.41 -0.54 -26.26
N LYS A 721 -5.24 -0.94 -27.22
CA LYS A 721 -6.55 -1.55 -26.98
C LYS A 721 -6.43 -2.84 -26.17
N ALA A 722 -5.50 -3.72 -26.56
CA ALA A 722 -5.24 -4.97 -25.84
C ALA A 722 -4.81 -4.72 -24.39
N ALA A 723 -3.87 -3.80 -24.14
CA ALA A 723 -3.40 -3.45 -22.81
C ALA A 723 -4.52 -2.87 -21.93
N MET A 724 -5.32 -1.94 -22.47
CA MET A 724 -6.47 -1.35 -21.77
C MET A 724 -7.52 -2.41 -21.41
N SER A 725 -7.84 -3.31 -22.34
CA SER A 725 -8.80 -4.40 -22.12
C SER A 725 -8.29 -5.38 -21.06
N CYS A 726 -7.05 -5.85 -21.17
CA CYS A 726 -6.44 -6.79 -20.22
C CYS A 726 -6.44 -6.23 -18.79
N VAL A 727 -5.90 -5.02 -18.63
CA VAL A 727 -5.77 -4.40 -17.30
C VAL A 727 -7.12 -3.93 -16.74
N GLY A 728 -8.01 -3.42 -17.60
CA GLY A 728 -9.36 -3.03 -17.20
C GLY A 728 -10.14 -4.19 -16.60
N ARG A 729 -10.03 -5.40 -17.18
CA ARG A 729 -10.69 -6.61 -16.71
C ARG A 729 -10.11 -7.14 -15.39
N GLU A 730 -8.78 -7.27 -15.33
CA GLU A 730 -8.12 -8.10 -14.32
C GLU A 730 -7.47 -7.29 -13.20
N MET A 731 -7.02 -6.05 -13.47
CA MET A 731 -6.19 -5.27 -12.56
C MET A 731 -6.91 -4.06 -11.96
N ASN A 732 -8.24 -4.06 -11.95
CA ASN A 732 -9.03 -3.05 -11.26
C ASN A 732 -9.20 -3.38 -9.77
N SER A 733 -9.33 -2.35 -8.94
CA SER A 733 -9.46 -2.51 -7.49
C SER A 733 -10.82 -3.07 -7.04
N HIS A 734 -11.84 -3.04 -7.90
CA HIS A 734 -13.13 -3.68 -7.60
C HIS A 734 -12.98 -5.20 -7.56
N ARG A 735 -12.29 -5.81 -8.56
CA ARG A 735 -11.94 -7.23 -8.54
C ARG A 735 -11.14 -7.57 -7.27
N MET A 736 -10.12 -6.75 -6.95
CA MET A 736 -9.32 -6.95 -5.75
C MET A 736 -10.17 -6.97 -4.47
N LEU A 737 -11.03 -5.97 -4.26
CA LEU A 737 -11.86 -5.90 -3.05
C LEU A 737 -12.95 -6.96 -3.00
N LEU A 738 -13.50 -7.38 -4.13
CA LEU A 738 -14.42 -8.52 -4.20
C LEU A 738 -13.72 -9.81 -3.73
N GLU A 739 -12.48 -10.06 -4.18
CA GLU A 739 -11.69 -11.20 -3.72
C GLU A 739 -11.39 -11.13 -2.20
N TYR A 740 -11.00 -9.95 -1.67
CA TYR A 740 -10.84 -9.78 -0.23
C TYR A 740 -12.15 -10.03 0.52
N SER A 741 -13.27 -9.57 -0.05
CA SER A 741 -14.59 -9.76 0.58
C SER A 741 -14.99 -11.23 0.62
N GLU A 742 -14.86 -11.94 -0.48
CA GLU A 742 -15.27 -13.34 -0.58
C GLU A 742 -14.34 -14.29 0.18
N LYS A 743 -13.02 -14.09 0.04
CA LYS A 743 -12.01 -14.97 0.64
C LYS A 743 -11.80 -14.69 2.13
N PHE A 744 -11.92 -13.44 2.58
CA PHE A 744 -11.54 -13.04 3.93
C PHE A 744 -12.67 -12.35 4.71
N TYR A 745 -13.24 -11.22 4.22
CA TYR A 745 -14.15 -10.41 5.04
C TYR A 745 -15.43 -11.16 5.40
N LEU A 746 -16.10 -11.75 4.42
CA LEU A 746 -17.35 -12.49 4.69
C LEU A 746 -17.13 -13.73 5.57
N PRO A 747 -16.07 -14.56 5.38
CA PRO A 747 -15.71 -15.61 6.32
C PRO A 747 -15.40 -15.09 7.72
N ALA A 748 -14.59 -14.04 7.85
CA ALA A 748 -14.21 -13.46 9.14
C ALA A 748 -15.41 -12.86 9.88
N LEU A 749 -16.33 -12.18 9.19
CA LEU A 749 -17.58 -11.67 9.76
C LEU A 749 -18.47 -12.81 10.30
N ARG A 750 -18.59 -13.92 9.57
CA ARG A 750 -19.30 -15.10 10.07
C ARG A 750 -18.66 -15.65 11.35
N LYS A 751 -17.33 -15.73 11.38
CA LYS A 751 -16.60 -16.18 12.58
C LYS A 751 -16.72 -15.20 13.75
N ALA A 752 -16.71 -13.90 13.49
CA ALA A 752 -16.94 -12.88 14.52
C ALA A 752 -18.30 -13.06 15.21
N ARG A 753 -19.35 -13.30 14.43
CA ARG A 753 -20.71 -13.55 14.95
C ARG A 753 -20.80 -14.88 15.72
N GLU A 754 -20.21 -15.94 15.17
CA GLU A 754 -20.20 -17.30 15.78
C GLU A 754 -19.47 -17.29 17.13
N LEU A 755 -18.25 -16.74 17.16
CA LEU A 755 -17.37 -16.79 18.34
C LEU A 755 -17.78 -15.77 19.41
N GLY A 756 -18.38 -14.66 19.03
CA GLY A 756 -18.88 -13.62 19.94
C GLY A 756 -20.25 -13.93 20.58
N ALA A 757 -20.96 -14.94 20.06
CA ALA A 757 -22.27 -15.30 20.56
C ALA A 757 -22.19 -15.91 21.99
N ASP A 758 -23.29 -15.79 22.73
CA ASP A 758 -23.49 -16.45 24.04
C ASP A 758 -22.33 -16.24 25.03
N GLY A 759 -21.79 -15.01 25.10
CA GLY A 759 -20.68 -14.70 26.03
C GLY A 759 -19.39 -15.42 25.65
N TYR A 760 -19.09 -15.54 24.36
CA TYR A 760 -17.90 -16.19 23.81
C TYR A 760 -17.80 -17.69 24.10
N ARG A 761 -18.94 -18.40 24.21
CA ARG A 761 -18.97 -19.83 24.52
C ARG A 761 -18.14 -20.63 23.51
N SER A 762 -18.34 -20.44 22.20
CA SER A 762 -17.60 -21.18 21.18
C SER A 762 -16.08 -20.90 21.22
N ALA A 763 -15.66 -19.68 21.59
CA ALA A 763 -14.23 -19.37 21.78
C ALA A 763 -13.64 -20.10 23.00
N ARG A 764 -14.40 -20.23 24.11
CA ARG A 764 -14.00 -21.02 25.28
C ARG A 764 -13.90 -22.53 24.96
N GLU A 765 -14.90 -23.10 24.28
CA GLU A 765 -14.87 -24.48 23.80
C GLU A 765 -13.68 -24.77 22.88
N LEU A 766 -13.36 -23.81 22.00
CA LEU A 766 -12.18 -23.89 21.09
C LEU A 766 -10.87 -23.82 21.88
N ALA A 767 -10.76 -22.98 22.90
CA ALA A 767 -9.59 -22.94 23.77
C ALA A 767 -9.40 -24.23 24.56
N GLU A 768 -10.46 -24.81 25.10
CA GLU A 768 -10.43 -26.13 25.75
C GLU A 768 -10.03 -27.25 24.79
N TYR A 769 -10.52 -27.20 23.56
CA TYR A 769 -10.13 -28.13 22.50
C TYR A 769 -8.61 -28.07 22.24
N PHE A 770 -8.02 -26.88 22.13
CA PHE A 770 -6.57 -26.74 21.97
C PHE A 770 -5.77 -27.25 23.18
N GLU A 771 -6.30 -27.13 24.39
CA GLU A 771 -5.66 -27.72 25.58
C GLU A 771 -5.68 -29.26 25.54
N ARG A 772 -6.77 -29.85 25.03
CA ARG A 772 -6.84 -31.32 24.81
C ARG A 772 -5.84 -31.75 23.75
N LEU A 773 -5.77 -31.00 22.62
CA LEU A 773 -4.82 -31.28 21.56
C LEU A 773 -3.35 -31.25 22.08
N LYS A 774 -2.96 -30.21 22.82
CA LYS A 774 -1.58 -30.08 23.36
C LYS A 774 -1.20 -31.28 24.23
N LYS A 775 -2.10 -31.78 25.05
CA LYS A 775 -1.87 -32.94 25.94
C LYS A 775 -1.76 -34.27 25.19
N SER A 776 -2.42 -34.39 24.05
CA SER A 776 -2.56 -35.65 23.33
C SER A 776 -1.74 -35.75 22.06
N TRP A 777 -1.41 -34.65 21.42
CA TRP A 777 -0.86 -34.58 20.06
C TRP A 777 0.47 -35.32 19.87
N ASN A 778 1.32 -35.33 20.90
CA ASN A 778 2.59 -36.09 20.86
C ASN A 778 2.42 -37.60 20.69
N ARG A 779 1.21 -38.13 21.03
CA ARG A 779 0.85 -39.53 20.89
C ARG A 779 0.12 -39.84 19.58
N VAL A 780 -0.34 -38.80 18.87
CA VAL A 780 -0.97 -38.96 17.55
C VAL A 780 0.06 -39.45 16.56
N LYS A 781 -0.21 -40.58 15.91
CA LYS A 781 0.71 -41.20 14.95
C LYS A 781 -0.06 -42.02 13.94
N VAL A 782 0.33 -41.96 12.67
CA VAL A 782 -0.10 -42.92 11.66
C VAL A 782 0.73 -44.18 11.84
N GLU A 783 0.09 -45.31 12.26
CA GLU A 783 0.77 -46.57 12.57
C GLU A 783 1.01 -47.39 11.30
N SER A 784 0.07 -47.40 10.39
CA SER A 784 0.20 -48.09 9.12
C SER A 784 -0.65 -47.47 8.05
N LEU A 785 -0.17 -47.59 6.82
CA LEU A 785 -0.82 -47.16 5.59
C LEU A 785 -0.79 -48.31 4.61
N SER A 786 -1.94 -48.73 4.11
CA SER A 786 -2.03 -49.80 3.15
C SER A 786 -2.83 -49.41 1.92
N ILE A 787 -2.26 -49.75 0.79
CA ILE A 787 -2.91 -49.81 -0.52
C ILE A 787 -2.60 -51.16 -1.11
N PRO A 788 -3.44 -51.72 -1.98
CA PRO A 788 -3.09 -52.92 -2.73
C PRO A 788 -1.72 -52.80 -3.37
N ARG A 789 -0.72 -53.59 -2.88
CA ARG A 789 0.69 -53.47 -3.33
C ARG A 789 0.84 -54.00 -4.74
N GLY A 790 1.57 -53.26 -5.57
CA GLY A 790 2.16 -53.78 -6.82
C GLY A 790 1.23 -53.83 -8.02
N GLY A 791 0.13 -53.08 -8.07
CA GLY A 791 -0.79 -53.02 -9.20
C GLY A 791 -0.37 -51.98 -10.27
N ILE A 792 -0.43 -52.36 -11.53
CA ILE A 792 -0.54 -51.41 -12.62
C ILE A 792 -2.02 -51.04 -12.72
N PHE A 793 -2.33 -49.83 -12.33
CA PHE A 793 -3.71 -49.30 -12.43
C PHE A 793 -3.88 -48.54 -13.73
N ARG A 794 -5.10 -48.42 -14.22
CA ARG A 794 -5.45 -47.65 -15.41
C ARG A 794 -6.13 -46.35 -15.04
N VAL A 795 -6.07 -45.39 -15.92
CA VAL A 795 -6.85 -44.15 -15.76
C VAL A 795 -8.35 -44.54 -15.69
N GLY A 796 -9.05 -44.09 -14.68
CA GLY A 796 -10.43 -44.43 -14.36
C GLY A 796 -10.56 -45.47 -13.23
N ASP A 797 -9.51 -46.21 -12.88
CA ASP A 797 -9.54 -47.14 -11.75
C ASP A 797 -9.64 -46.38 -10.40
N ARG A 798 -10.27 -47.04 -9.44
CA ARG A 798 -10.39 -46.58 -8.05
C ARG A 798 -9.61 -47.46 -7.13
N ILE A 799 -8.81 -46.87 -6.27
CA ILE A 799 -7.91 -47.55 -5.34
C ILE A 799 -8.33 -47.21 -3.91
N GLU A 800 -8.75 -48.23 -3.15
CA GLU A 800 -9.06 -48.06 -1.74
C GLU A 800 -7.77 -47.96 -0.94
N ALA A 801 -7.66 -46.88 -0.11
CA ALA A 801 -6.57 -46.63 0.81
C ALA A 801 -7.06 -46.79 2.26
N GLU A 802 -6.35 -47.56 3.07
CA GLU A 802 -6.62 -47.71 4.48
C GLU A 802 -5.46 -47.19 5.33
N ALA A 803 -5.79 -46.46 6.40
CA ALA A 803 -4.81 -45.97 7.36
C ALA A 803 -5.24 -46.32 8.78
N ARG A 804 -4.31 -46.83 9.59
CA ARG A 804 -4.50 -46.98 11.04
C ARG A 804 -3.83 -45.85 11.76
N VAL A 805 -4.60 -45.06 12.50
CA VAL A 805 -4.15 -43.88 13.18
C VAL A 805 -4.36 -44.01 14.69
N ASN A 806 -3.28 -43.89 15.45
CA ASN A 806 -3.35 -43.72 16.87
C ASN A 806 -3.70 -42.28 17.21
N LEU A 807 -4.82 -42.04 17.82
CA LEU A 807 -5.36 -40.72 18.13
C LEU A 807 -4.85 -40.14 19.48
N GLY A 808 -4.06 -40.90 20.24
CA GLY A 808 -3.49 -40.48 21.52
C GLY A 808 -4.52 -40.14 22.61
N GLY A 809 -5.74 -40.64 22.48
CA GLY A 809 -6.88 -40.37 23.36
C GLY A 809 -7.79 -39.23 22.88
N LEU A 810 -7.60 -38.72 21.65
CA LEU A 810 -8.53 -37.82 20.96
C LEU A 810 -9.66 -38.63 20.30
N SER A 811 -10.79 -37.96 20.08
CA SER A 811 -11.90 -38.52 19.31
C SER A 811 -11.65 -38.41 17.81
N PRO A 812 -12.19 -39.28 16.94
CA PRO A 812 -12.21 -39.11 15.50
C PRO A 812 -12.83 -37.77 15.04
N ALA A 813 -13.72 -37.21 15.86
CA ALA A 813 -14.30 -35.88 15.59
C ALA A 813 -13.33 -34.72 15.82
N ASP A 814 -12.27 -34.91 16.64
CA ASP A 814 -11.26 -33.91 16.97
C ASP A 814 -10.17 -33.79 15.90
N VAL A 815 -10.12 -34.68 14.91
CA VAL A 815 -9.06 -34.72 13.90
C VAL A 815 -9.62 -34.86 12.50
N LEU A 816 -8.90 -34.28 11.54
CA LEU A 816 -9.09 -34.48 10.12
C LEU A 816 -7.96 -35.38 9.62
N VAL A 817 -8.31 -36.59 9.17
CA VAL A 817 -7.35 -37.49 8.49
C VAL A 817 -7.52 -37.34 7.01
N GLU A 818 -6.44 -36.94 6.33
CA GLU A 818 -6.47 -36.70 4.89
C GLU A 818 -5.53 -37.63 4.16
N LEU A 819 -6.03 -38.20 3.09
CA LEU A 819 -5.25 -38.87 2.05
C LEU A 819 -4.67 -37.78 1.14
N TYR A 820 -3.34 -37.76 1.01
CA TYR A 820 -2.59 -36.78 0.25
C TYR A 820 -1.89 -37.51 -0.89
N PHE A 821 -2.24 -37.22 -2.15
CA PHE A 821 -1.77 -38.00 -3.30
C PHE A 821 -1.65 -37.13 -4.55
N GLY A 822 -0.77 -37.54 -5.47
CA GLY A 822 -0.53 -36.85 -6.71
C GLY A 822 0.63 -37.43 -7.51
N PRO A 823 0.99 -36.83 -8.66
CA PRO A 823 2.17 -37.19 -9.42
C PRO A 823 3.45 -37.14 -8.58
N LEU A 824 4.37 -38.06 -8.82
CA LEU A 824 5.70 -38.03 -8.20
C LEU A 824 6.70 -37.33 -9.10
N SER A 825 7.47 -36.40 -8.55
CA SER A 825 8.66 -35.85 -9.18
C SER A 825 9.76 -36.90 -9.37
N SER A 826 10.82 -36.54 -10.09
CA SER A 826 12.01 -37.37 -10.23
C SER A 826 12.70 -37.66 -8.87
N HIS A 827 12.50 -36.81 -7.88
CA HIS A 827 13.03 -36.95 -6.52
C HIS A 827 12.08 -37.73 -5.58
N GLY A 828 10.91 -38.15 -6.05
CA GLY A 828 9.93 -38.90 -5.27
C GLY A 828 9.04 -38.04 -4.37
N GLU A 829 8.99 -36.73 -4.60
CA GLU A 829 8.07 -35.81 -3.92
C GLU A 829 6.73 -35.75 -4.66
N ILE A 830 5.63 -35.60 -3.92
CA ILE A 830 4.30 -35.47 -4.50
C ILE A 830 4.11 -34.04 -4.98
N GLU A 831 3.94 -33.88 -6.29
CA GLU A 831 3.62 -32.60 -6.94
C GLU A 831 2.13 -32.46 -7.19
N GLU A 832 1.62 -31.23 -7.24
CA GLU A 832 0.18 -30.94 -7.50
C GLU A 832 -0.78 -31.82 -6.67
N ALA A 833 -0.48 -31.95 -5.38
CA ALA A 833 -1.17 -32.87 -4.50
C ALA A 833 -2.66 -32.61 -4.39
N ARG A 834 -3.44 -33.69 -4.47
CA ARG A 834 -4.86 -33.71 -4.14
C ARG A 834 -5.06 -34.18 -2.72
N ARG A 835 -6.11 -33.71 -2.09
CA ARG A 835 -6.47 -34.00 -0.68
C ARG A 835 -7.87 -34.57 -0.62
N LEU A 836 -8.03 -35.68 0.09
CA LEU A 836 -9.31 -36.31 0.32
C LEU A 836 -9.45 -36.63 1.81
N ALA A 837 -10.51 -36.13 2.45
CA ALA A 837 -10.83 -36.51 3.81
C ALA A 837 -11.18 -37.99 3.87
N MET A 838 -10.50 -38.74 4.75
CA MET A 838 -10.77 -40.14 5.00
C MET A 838 -11.89 -40.32 6.05
N THR A 839 -12.64 -41.37 5.93
CA THR A 839 -13.74 -41.70 6.83
C THR A 839 -13.33 -42.78 7.84
N ALA A 840 -13.62 -42.59 9.13
CA ALA A 840 -13.40 -43.61 10.13
C ALA A 840 -14.31 -44.82 9.85
N SER A 841 -13.71 -46.02 9.76
CA SER A 841 -14.41 -47.23 9.41
C SER A 841 -14.63 -48.18 10.60
N ALA A 842 -13.74 -48.16 11.58
CA ALA A 842 -13.85 -48.93 12.83
C ALA A 842 -13.15 -48.19 13.96
N GLU A 843 -13.75 -48.16 15.13
CA GLU A 843 -13.22 -47.55 16.34
C GLU A 843 -12.64 -48.64 17.27
N GLY A 844 -11.28 -48.59 17.49
CA GLY A 844 -10.62 -49.22 18.61
C GLY A 844 -10.45 -48.23 19.76
N ARG A 845 -9.98 -48.66 20.96
CA ARG A 845 -9.83 -47.78 22.11
C ARG A 845 -8.89 -46.59 21.89
N ASP A 846 -7.78 -46.78 21.15
CA ASP A 846 -6.78 -45.74 20.88
C ASP A 846 -6.38 -45.64 19.38
N VAL A 847 -6.63 -46.70 18.60
CA VAL A 847 -6.29 -46.81 17.17
C VAL A 847 -7.58 -46.92 16.36
N VAL A 848 -7.71 -45.99 15.42
CA VAL A 848 -8.89 -45.90 14.54
C VAL A 848 -8.48 -46.21 13.10
N GLU A 849 -9.27 -46.98 12.40
CA GLU A 849 -9.10 -47.25 10.98
C GLU A 849 -9.85 -46.22 10.12
N TYR A 850 -9.14 -45.66 9.14
CA TYR A 850 -9.67 -44.69 8.20
C TYR A 850 -9.58 -45.24 6.79
N ARG A 851 -10.60 -44.96 5.98
CA ARG A 851 -10.67 -45.34 4.56
C ARG A 851 -10.87 -44.14 3.67
N GLY A 852 -10.21 -44.16 2.51
CA GLY A 852 -10.35 -43.19 1.45
C GLY A 852 -10.16 -43.88 0.08
N GLU A 853 -10.63 -43.27 -0.98
CA GLU A 853 -10.57 -43.81 -2.35
C GLU A 853 -9.83 -42.83 -3.26
N ILE A 854 -8.75 -43.31 -3.92
CA ILE A 854 -8.02 -42.53 -4.94
C ILE A 854 -8.62 -42.87 -6.30
N GLU A 855 -9.09 -41.88 -7.04
CA GLU A 855 -9.44 -42.02 -8.45
C GLU A 855 -8.19 -41.72 -9.31
N CYS A 856 -7.77 -42.68 -10.10
CA CYS A 856 -6.65 -42.59 -11.01
C CYS A 856 -7.04 -41.73 -12.22
N THR A 857 -6.71 -40.42 -12.22
CA THR A 857 -7.10 -39.51 -13.28
C THR A 857 -5.96 -39.17 -14.25
N LEU A 858 -4.71 -39.45 -13.86
CA LEU A 858 -3.50 -39.15 -14.63
C LEU A 858 -2.63 -40.41 -14.76
N SER A 859 -2.02 -40.59 -15.91
CA SER A 859 -1.01 -41.62 -16.12
C SER A 859 0.37 -41.18 -15.56
N GLY A 860 1.23 -42.14 -15.24
CA GLY A 860 2.58 -41.90 -14.70
C GLY A 860 2.73 -42.39 -13.29
N ARG A 861 3.91 -42.11 -12.69
CA ARG A 861 4.15 -42.47 -11.29
C ARG A 861 3.33 -41.58 -10.38
N GLN A 862 2.54 -42.19 -9.49
CA GLN A 862 1.74 -41.52 -8.49
C GLN A 862 2.27 -41.89 -7.09
N GLY A 863 2.21 -40.92 -6.19
CA GLY A 863 2.51 -41.10 -4.77
C GLY A 863 1.33 -40.78 -3.89
N TYR A 864 1.32 -41.29 -2.70
CA TYR A 864 0.32 -40.99 -1.69
C TYR A 864 0.92 -41.10 -0.30
N THR A 865 0.35 -40.38 0.63
CA THR A 865 0.62 -40.43 2.06
C THR A 865 -0.65 -40.05 2.82
N VAL A 866 -0.60 -40.14 4.13
CA VAL A 866 -1.71 -39.70 5.00
C VAL A 866 -1.19 -38.69 5.99
N ARG A 867 -2.01 -37.70 6.29
CA ARG A 867 -1.73 -36.71 7.35
C ARG A 867 -2.92 -36.54 8.29
N VAL A 868 -2.61 -36.17 9.51
CA VAL A 868 -3.58 -35.86 10.56
C VAL A 868 -3.48 -34.40 10.94
N LEU A 869 -4.59 -33.72 10.94
CA LEU A 869 -4.76 -32.29 11.20
C LEU A 869 -5.83 -32.07 12.29
N PRO A 870 -5.83 -30.93 12.99
CA PRO A 870 -6.92 -30.54 13.87
C PRO A 870 -8.26 -30.38 13.13
N LYS A 871 -9.38 -30.75 13.78
CA LYS A 871 -10.71 -30.52 13.26
C LYS A 871 -11.65 -30.04 14.35
N HIS A 872 -12.19 -28.84 14.16
CA HIS A 872 -13.23 -28.29 15.05
C HIS A 872 -14.11 -27.33 14.21
N PRO A 873 -15.45 -27.31 14.40
CA PRO A 873 -16.34 -26.44 13.60
C PRO A 873 -15.99 -24.94 13.66
N ALA A 874 -15.54 -24.47 14.83
CA ALA A 874 -15.19 -23.07 15.06
C ALA A 874 -13.81 -22.67 14.49
N LEU A 875 -12.94 -23.61 14.05
CA LEU A 875 -11.67 -23.30 13.41
C LEU A 875 -11.89 -22.55 12.07
N ALA A 876 -11.04 -21.56 11.78
CA ALA A 876 -11.02 -20.90 10.49
C ALA A 876 -10.40 -21.81 9.40
N HIS A 877 -9.31 -22.49 9.74
CA HIS A 877 -8.63 -23.50 8.92
C HIS A 877 -7.81 -24.47 9.81
N PRO A 878 -7.46 -25.69 9.31
CA PRO A 878 -6.77 -26.70 10.09
C PRO A 878 -5.25 -26.54 10.17
N TYR A 879 -4.66 -25.57 9.49
CA TYR A 879 -3.19 -25.40 9.35
C TYR A 879 -2.60 -24.67 10.57
N ILE A 880 -2.63 -25.33 11.73
CA ILE A 880 -2.14 -24.78 12.98
C ILE A 880 -0.70 -25.27 13.23
N PRO A 881 0.29 -24.38 13.42
CA PRO A 881 1.68 -24.77 13.66
C PRO A 881 1.82 -25.78 14.82
N GLY A 882 2.61 -26.86 14.59
CA GLY A 882 2.84 -27.92 15.57
C GLY A 882 1.75 -28.99 15.68
N PHE A 883 0.62 -28.82 14.98
CA PHE A 883 -0.51 -29.76 14.96
C PHE A 883 -0.70 -30.39 13.58
N LEU A 884 0.36 -30.96 13.04
CA LEU A 884 0.35 -31.79 11.83
C LEU A 884 1.17 -33.05 12.10
N ARG A 885 0.69 -34.22 11.61
CA ARG A 885 1.44 -35.48 11.61
C ARG A 885 1.31 -36.17 10.27
N TRP A 886 2.44 -36.50 9.68
CA TRP A 886 2.53 -37.30 8.47
C TRP A 886 2.71 -38.81 8.82
N ALA A 887 2.35 -39.67 7.85
CA ALA A 887 2.55 -41.12 7.92
C ALA A 887 4.06 -41.48 7.83
#